data_5403f92d1ca7972a28984224b98badb5
#
_entry.id   5403f92d1ca7972a28984224b98badb5
#
_cell.length_a   1.000
_cell.length_b   1.000
_cell.length_c   1.000
_cell.angle_alpha   90.00
_cell.angle_beta   90.00
_cell.angle_gamma   90.00
#
_symmetry.space_group_name_H-M   'P 1'
#
loop_
_entity.id
_entity.type
_entity.pdbx_description
1 polymer ?
#
loop_
_entity_poly.entity_id
_entity_poly.type
_entity_poly.pdbx_seq_one_letter_code
_entity_poly.pdbx_strand_id
1 'polypeptide(L)'
;LKYRLENNTHRRHLLLKFILPAIFNLFIQATAFSQEDTAGHKAVYDSVAANYNQAASKLFYSISQSGAIEEKKNIAEYNEDTLSTRQDEIIEEIKRLTLEAKSYLEKGLDTTGLSVELKKIEHWYEITSDGVFVKTGSVQTNRNLQTSYEILRELLTRTLARKSYVDDYYRKLVSLRNTIDSLYTKKVLYTLSTDSAVLMRYVNKLTVVSREIKPIDSSFKLALTNISDLQTTVNKFVNTLNASLEKIETFQEELSGNRFRREVNNLGGAIRHVRPFNEIIEMSLIKGGLALTFYVRNEISLISLLLLLVVLAALFLSSLKRRFESRAPENQNLQSHPVLRYPVLSAIVIILNLFQFIFPDPPFIFIALLWTISALALTILFRKFITGYWMRAWLVMFALFLLGNTVNLLLPASRPERWIILTLSIAGILAGLTLVLMGRRHQLKEKLVIGFIAFVVILQAVSVFANIYGRYNLSKTCMVSGFLNVVLAILFFWTIRLLNESILLAREVYNISGTKVFNINFDSDDSKAPSIFYVFLIIGWFVLFARNFYAFRLIADPIKNFISQKRTIGDFSITIGSVLQFFLILYLSGMISKIISFFASHNNDTVLQKAGIGSWLLLIRISIITIGLLLAFAVLGVPMDRLTIILSALGVGIGFGLQSLVNNLVSGLIISFEKPVNVGDVVEIGGQSGTVKSIGFRSSVIATGLGSDVIIPNGNVLNNNLVNWTRDNSSKSIDIIVSVAHGTDLQKVIQVLKQLPGQDDRVLKFPRPVVLIKDYKENTIDLQLQFWAKNIREWAAVKSDIILAMDSAFQAIHFRPGNHEI
;
A
#
# COMPACT_ATOMS: atom_id res chain seq x y z
N LEU A 1 -46.54 -28.79 -7.17
CA LEU A 1 -46.32 -28.74 -5.72
C LEU A 1 -44.85 -28.85 -5.36
N LYS A 2 -44.02 -29.53 -6.13
CA LYS A 2 -42.57 -29.69 -5.90
C LYS A 2 -41.77 -28.37 -6.10
N TYR A 3 -42.22 -27.49 -6.97
CA TYR A 3 -41.58 -26.19 -7.24
C TYR A 3 -41.92 -25.08 -6.23
N ARG A 4 -42.89 -25.29 -5.33
CA ARG A 4 -43.24 -24.31 -4.28
C ARG A 4 -42.57 -24.59 -2.95
N LEU A 5 -42.00 -25.74 -2.74
CA LEU A 5 -41.29 -26.12 -1.51
C LEU A 5 -39.80 -25.75 -1.53
N GLU A 6 -39.14 -25.72 -2.69
CA GLU A 6 -37.74 -25.32 -2.80
C GLU A 6 -37.51 -23.81 -2.65
N ASN A 7 -38.49 -22.97 -2.97
CA ASN A 7 -38.36 -21.50 -2.84
C ASN A 7 -38.52 -20.99 -1.39
N ASN A 8 -39.11 -21.80 -0.48
CA ASN A 8 -39.25 -21.42 0.92
C ASN A 8 -38.02 -21.77 1.78
N THR A 9 -37.24 -22.75 1.38
CA THR A 9 -35.98 -23.09 2.06
C THR A 9 -34.88 -22.09 1.76
N HIS A 10 -34.79 -21.57 0.53
CA HIS A 10 -33.82 -20.56 0.15
C HIS A 10 -34.06 -19.17 0.81
N ARG A 11 -35.34 -18.78 0.99
CA ARG A 11 -35.69 -17.56 1.74
C ARG A 11 -35.44 -17.66 3.25
N ARG A 12 -35.64 -18.84 3.83
CA ARG A 12 -35.32 -19.07 5.26
C ARG A 12 -33.79 -19.06 5.52
N HIS A 13 -32.98 -19.58 4.60
CA HIS A 13 -31.52 -19.54 4.72
C HIS A 13 -30.92 -18.11 4.52
N LEU A 14 -31.55 -17.29 3.71
CA LEU A 14 -31.12 -15.87 3.55
C LEU A 14 -31.50 -15.02 4.77
N LEU A 15 -32.70 -15.23 5.37
CA LEU A 15 -33.12 -14.53 6.59
C LEU A 15 -32.29 -14.94 7.81
N LEU A 16 -31.95 -16.21 7.95
CA LEU A 16 -31.08 -16.68 9.04
C LEU A 16 -29.64 -16.15 8.92
N LYS A 17 -29.10 -15.98 7.70
CA LYS A 17 -27.75 -15.44 7.51
C LYS A 17 -27.61 -13.95 7.84
N PHE A 18 -28.71 -13.18 7.81
CA PHE A 18 -28.66 -11.74 8.09
C PHE A 18 -29.20 -11.34 9.46
N ILE A 19 -30.09 -12.13 10.06
CA ILE A 19 -30.69 -11.82 11.35
C ILE A 19 -29.86 -12.39 12.51
N LEU A 20 -29.22 -13.55 12.35
CA LEU A 20 -28.38 -14.14 13.40
C LEU A 20 -27.15 -13.28 13.77
N PRO A 21 -26.42 -12.68 12.83
CA PRO A 21 -25.31 -11.78 13.18
C PRO A 21 -25.75 -10.49 13.87
N ALA A 22 -26.95 -9.98 13.57
CA ALA A 22 -27.49 -8.78 14.20
C ALA A 22 -27.92 -9.04 15.66
N ILE A 23 -28.53 -10.18 15.92
CA ILE A 23 -28.88 -10.63 17.29
C ILE A 23 -27.63 -10.99 18.08
N PHE A 24 -26.63 -11.59 17.45
CA PHE A 24 -25.33 -11.93 18.07
C PHE A 24 -24.54 -10.67 18.46
N ASN A 25 -24.58 -9.62 17.64
CA ASN A 25 -23.96 -8.33 18.00
C ASN A 25 -24.70 -7.60 19.14
N LEU A 26 -26.01 -7.77 19.26
CA LEU A 26 -26.79 -7.22 20.39
C LEU A 26 -26.48 -7.98 21.71
N PHE A 27 -26.19 -9.27 21.63
CA PHE A 27 -25.82 -10.09 22.80
C PHE A 27 -24.39 -9.81 23.28
N ILE A 28 -23.46 -9.51 22.37
CA ILE A 28 -22.06 -9.14 22.72
C ILE A 28 -22.01 -7.78 23.43
N GLN A 29 -22.92 -6.86 23.12
CA GLN A 29 -22.99 -5.57 23.82
C GLN A 29 -23.61 -5.68 25.24
N ALA A 30 -24.39 -6.70 25.51
CA ALA A 30 -24.98 -6.94 26.83
C ALA A 30 -24.04 -7.66 27.81
N THR A 31 -22.96 -8.33 27.32
CA THR A 31 -22.02 -9.10 28.16
C THR A 31 -20.72 -8.35 28.49
N ALA A 32 -20.59 -7.09 28.09
CA ALA A 32 -19.41 -6.26 28.37
C ALA A 32 -19.36 -5.71 29.81
N PHE A 33 -20.29 -6.10 30.69
CA PHE A 33 -20.31 -5.73 32.11
C PHE A 33 -20.31 -6.96 33.01
N SER A 34 -19.16 -7.62 33.14
CA SER A 34 -18.76 -8.26 34.42
C SER A 34 -17.31 -8.72 34.33
N GLN A 35 -16.41 -7.86 34.68
CA GLN A 35 -15.12 -8.26 35.25
C GLN A 35 -15.37 -8.58 36.72
N GLU A 36 -14.70 -9.63 37.16
CA GLU A 36 -14.63 -10.18 38.54
C GLU A 36 -15.56 -11.38 38.77
N ASP A 37 -14.97 -12.56 38.62
CA ASP A 37 -14.91 -13.59 39.67
C ASP A 37 -14.32 -14.92 39.13
N THR A 38 -13.02 -15.14 39.30
CA THR A 38 -12.35 -16.43 39.01
C THR A 38 -12.79 -17.54 39.98
N ALA A 39 -13.41 -17.20 41.12
CA ALA A 39 -13.93 -18.17 42.09
C ALA A 39 -15.30 -18.77 41.67
N GLY A 40 -16.15 -17.99 41.01
CA GLY A 40 -17.47 -18.45 40.54
C GLY A 40 -17.39 -19.52 39.45
N HIS A 41 -16.43 -19.45 38.58
CA HIS A 41 -16.27 -20.43 37.48
C HIS A 41 -15.84 -21.81 37.95
N LYS A 42 -15.05 -21.88 39.05
CA LYS A 42 -14.67 -23.17 39.66
C LYS A 42 -15.86 -23.86 40.31
N ALA A 43 -16.71 -23.08 40.98
CA ALA A 43 -17.92 -23.61 41.61
C ALA A 43 -18.94 -24.09 40.58
N VAL A 44 -19.11 -23.42 39.47
CA VAL A 44 -20.01 -23.86 38.37
C VAL A 44 -19.47 -25.15 37.73
N TYR A 45 -18.17 -25.24 37.52
CA TYR A 45 -17.54 -26.45 36.92
C TYR A 45 -17.66 -27.64 37.85
N ASP A 46 -17.37 -27.47 39.15
CA ASP A 46 -17.50 -28.52 40.15
C ASP A 46 -18.97 -28.95 40.35
N SER A 47 -19.93 -27.99 40.22
CA SER A 47 -21.37 -28.29 40.25
C SER A 47 -21.85 -29.04 39.00
N VAL A 48 -21.34 -28.73 37.83
CA VAL A 48 -21.64 -29.44 36.57
C VAL A 48 -21.06 -30.85 36.60
N ALA A 49 -19.82 -31.03 37.08
CA ALA A 49 -19.21 -32.34 37.25
C ALA A 49 -19.96 -33.20 38.34
N ALA A 50 -20.39 -32.57 39.44
CA ALA A 50 -21.21 -33.24 40.48
C ALA A 50 -22.60 -33.60 39.93
N ASN A 51 -23.25 -32.70 39.17
CA ASN A 51 -24.54 -32.97 38.55
C ASN A 51 -24.43 -34.08 37.48
N TYR A 52 -23.29 -34.13 36.75
CA TYR A 52 -23.03 -35.20 35.77
C TYR A 52 -22.92 -36.57 36.47
N ASN A 53 -22.16 -36.67 37.59
CA ASN A 53 -22.03 -37.88 38.36
C ASN A 53 -23.36 -38.28 39.03
N GLN A 54 -24.14 -37.27 39.49
CA GLN A 54 -25.47 -37.51 40.06
C GLN A 54 -26.50 -37.88 38.98
N ALA A 55 -26.39 -37.35 37.77
CA ALA A 55 -27.22 -37.75 36.64
C ALA A 55 -26.92 -39.20 36.23
N ALA A 56 -25.63 -39.57 36.11
CA ALA A 56 -25.22 -40.93 35.80
C ALA A 56 -25.70 -41.93 36.86
N SER A 57 -25.61 -41.60 38.17
CA SER A 57 -26.07 -42.47 39.24
C SER A 57 -27.61 -42.60 39.28
N LYS A 58 -28.37 -41.52 39.02
CA LYS A 58 -29.83 -41.53 38.86
C LYS A 58 -30.26 -42.38 37.65
N LEU A 59 -29.47 -42.37 36.60
CA LEU A 59 -29.65 -43.16 35.39
C LEU A 59 -29.59 -44.68 35.68
N PHE A 60 -28.59 -45.12 36.44
CA PHE A 60 -28.48 -46.53 36.87
C PHE A 60 -29.63 -46.94 37.74
N TYR A 61 -30.15 -46.04 38.58
CA TYR A 61 -31.28 -46.32 39.46
C TYR A 61 -32.62 -46.39 38.70
N SER A 62 -32.83 -45.57 37.65
CA SER A 62 -34.09 -45.57 36.86
C SER A 62 -34.20 -46.78 35.91
N ILE A 63 -33.07 -47.32 35.42
CA ILE A 63 -33.04 -48.52 34.57
C ILE A 63 -33.56 -49.77 35.33
N SER A 64 -33.45 -49.77 36.67
CA SER A 64 -33.91 -50.88 37.54
C SER A 64 -35.44 -50.88 37.81
N GLN A 65 -36.16 -49.81 37.51
CA GLN A 65 -37.59 -49.68 37.83
C GLN A 65 -38.59 -49.71 36.65
N SER A 66 -38.15 -49.85 35.40
CA SER A 66 -39.08 -49.71 34.25
C SER A 66 -39.65 -51.04 33.73
N GLY A 67 -40.48 -51.63 34.57
CA GLY A 67 -41.30 -52.79 34.16
C GLY A 67 -42.80 -52.52 34.07
N ALA A 68 -43.24 -51.29 33.91
CA ALA A 68 -44.70 -51.02 33.72
C ALA A 68 -44.89 -49.70 33.03
N ILE A 69 -45.37 -49.70 31.82
CA ILE A 69 -46.29 -48.73 31.17
C ILE A 69 -46.19 -48.87 29.65
N GLU A 70 -47.11 -49.67 29.11
CA GLU A 70 -47.24 -49.84 27.64
C GLU A 70 -48.28 -48.91 26.95
N GLU A 71 -48.89 -48.01 27.65
CA GLU A 71 -50.09 -47.26 27.20
C GLU A 71 -49.88 -45.79 26.80
N LYS A 72 -48.67 -45.25 26.90
CA LYS A 72 -48.33 -43.87 26.40
C LYS A 72 -47.43 -43.86 25.18
N LYS A 73 -47.38 -44.90 24.43
CA LYS A 73 -46.31 -45.16 23.44
C LYS A 73 -46.27 -44.15 22.26
N ASN A 74 -47.40 -43.73 21.71
CA ASN A 74 -47.39 -42.95 20.44
C ASN A 74 -47.08 -41.47 20.60
N ILE A 75 -47.44 -40.85 21.71
CA ILE A 75 -47.06 -39.41 21.97
C ILE A 75 -45.63 -39.35 22.58
N ALA A 76 -45.24 -40.37 23.31
CA ALA A 76 -43.86 -40.47 23.85
C ALA A 76 -42.81 -40.68 22.73
N GLU A 77 -43.09 -41.50 21.74
CA GLU A 77 -42.20 -41.78 20.62
C GLU A 77 -41.84 -40.54 19.80
N TYR A 78 -42.83 -39.67 19.49
CA TYR A 78 -42.58 -38.40 18.78
C TYR A 78 -41.78 -37.41 19.63
N ASN A 79 -42.05 -37.32 20.92
CA ASN A 79 -41.33 -36.46 21.84
C ASN A 79 -39.91 -37.01 22.12
N GLU A 80 -39.75 -38.35 22.12
CA GLU A 80 -38.46 -39.01 22.29
C GLU A 80 -37.55 -38.84 21.09
N ASP A 81 -38.05 -38.96 19.89
CA ASP A 81 -37.27 -38.68 18.65
C ASP A 81 -36.78 -37.22 18.59
N THR A 82 -37.65 -36.30 18.97
CA THR A 82 -37.33 -34.88 19.02
C THR A 82 -36.32 -34.60 20.16
N LEU A 83 -36.43 -35.27 21.29
CA LEU A 83 -35.48 -35.15 22.40
C LEU A 83 -34.11 -35.74 22.02
N SER A 84 -34.10 -36.94 21.45
CA SER A 84 -32.89 -37.63 20.98
C SER A 84 -32.16 -36.79 19.91
N THR A 85 -32.88 -36.23 18.95
CA THR A 85 -32.31 -35.36 17.91
C THR A 85 -31.66 -34.11 18.52
N ARG A 86 -32.29 -33.43 19.44
CA ARG A 86 -31.74 -32.24 20.13
C ARG A 86 -30.55 -32.60 21.00
N GLN A 87 -30.55 -33.77 21.65
CA GLN A 87 -29.41 -34.25 22.41
C GLN A 87 -28.23 -34.57 21.51
N ASP A 88 -28.46 -35.20 20.38
CA ASP A 88 -27.44 -35.51 19.39
C ASP A 88 -26.83 -34.23 18.78
N GLU A 89 -27.66 -33.21 18.46
CA GLU A 89 -27.16 -31.92 18.02
C GLU A 89 -26.21 -31.26 19.04
N ILE A 90 -26.59 -31.29 20.34
CA ILE A 90 -25.74 -30.71 21.39
C ILE A 90 -24.46 -31.53 21.57
N ILE A 91 -24.53 -32.84 21.51
CA ILE A 91 -23.36 -33.71 21.61
C ILE A 91 -22.39 -33.50 20.45
N GLU A 92 -22.89 -33.41 19.24
CA GLU A 92 -22.05 -33.13 18.05
C GLU A 92 -21.44 -31.72 18.13
N GLU A 93 -22.19 -30.73 18.61
CA GLU A 93 -21.66 -29.39 18.85
C GLU A 93 -20.55 -29.36 19.91
N ILE A 94 -20.76 -30.08 21.03
CA ILE A 94 -19.71 -30.25 22.05
C ILE A 94 -18.48 -30.92 21.47
N LYS A 95 -18.66 -31.97 20.67
CA LYS A 95 -17.56 -32.66 20.03
C LYS A 95 -16.79 -31.77 19.03
N ARG A 96 -17.52 -31.00 18.23
CA ARG A 96 -16.94 -30.04 17.29
C ARG A 96 -16.09 -28.99 18.02
N LEU A 97 -16.66 -28.38 19.08
CA LEU A 97 -15.96 -27.37 19.88
C LEU A 97 -14.76 -27.97 20.64
N THR A 98 -14.90 -29.23 21.07
CA THR A 98 -13.80 -29.95 21.73
C THR A 98 -12.63 -30.20 20.80
N LEU A 99 -12.91 -30.57 19.54
CA LEU A 99 -11.88 -30.73 18.51
C LEU A 99 -11.24 -29.37 18.14
N GLU A 100 -12.04 -28.30 18.04
CA GLU A 100 -11.52 -26.94 17.84
C GLU A 100 -10.62 -26.53 19.00
N ALA A 101 -11.05 -26.77 20.22
CA ALA A 101 -10.30 -26.47 21.42
C ALA A 101 -8.99 -27.26 21.50
N LYS A 102 -9.04 -28.56 21.18
CA LYS A 102 -7.86 -29.41 21.11
C LYS A 102 -6.84 -28.89 20.11
N SER A 103 -7.30 -28.60 18.89
CA SER A 103 -6.44 -28.04 17.83
C SER A 103 -5.84 -26.69 18.25
N TYR A 104 -6.60 -25.84 18.94
CA TYR A 104 -6.14 -24.54 19.43
C TYR A 104 -5.10 -24.67 20.55
N LEU A 105 -5.31 -25.63 21.47
CA LEU A 105 -4.36 -25.95 22.54
C LEU A 105 -3.07 -26.60 22.00
N GLU A 106 -3.18 -27.50 21.00
CA GLU A 106 -2.02 -28.12 20.34
C GLU A 106 -1.17 -27.11 19.57
N LYS A 107 -1.82 -26.13 18.93
CA LYS A 107 -1.11 -25.01 18.31
C LYS A 107 -0.34 -24.19 19.34
N GLY A 108 -0.88 -24.03 20.54
CA GLY A 108 -0.26 -23.38 21.66
C GLY A 108 0.10 -21.91 21.45
N LEU A 109 0.51 -21.26 22.53
CA LEU A 109 1.19 -19.95 22.47
C LEU A 109 2.71 -20.22 22.44
N ASP A 110 3.44 -19.56 21.55
CA ASP A 110 4.90 -19.61 21.58
C ASP A 110 5.44 -18.89 22.82
N THR A 111 5.35 -19.57 23.95
CA THR A 111 5.80 -19.05 25.25
C THR A 111 7.32 -18.91 25.33
N THR A 112 8.07 -19.76 24.59
CA THR A 112 9.55 -19.70 24.53
C THR A 112 10.02 -18.48 23.76
N GLY A 113 9.48 -18.24 22.58
CA GLY A 113 9.79 -17.04 21.78
C GLY A 113 9.42 -15.76 22.50
N LEU A 114 8.25 -15.74 23.16
CA LEU A 114 7.79 -14.59 23.94
C LEU A 114 8.67 -14.33 25.17
N SER A 115 9.09 -15.37 25.89
CA SER A 115 9.99 -15.24 27.03
C SER A 115 11.36 -14.71 26.62
N VAL A 116 11.90 -15.17 25.50
CA VAL A 116 13.17 -14.64 24.96
C VAL A 116 13.03 -13.16 24.56
N GLU A 117 11.91 -12.78 23.96
CA GLU A 117 11.67 -11.37 23.64
C GLU A 117 11.51 -10.48 24.87
N LEU A 118 10.77 -10.93 25.88
CA LEU A 118 10.62 -10.20 27.14
C LEU A 118 11.97 -10.00 27.84
N LYS A 119 12.84 -11.01 27.86
CA LYS A 119 14.20 -10.89 28.38
C LYS A 119 15.04 -9.86 27.60
N LYS A 120 14.89 -9.80 26.28
CA LYS A 120 15.55 -8.74 25.47
C LYS A 120 15.03 -7.35 25.82
N ILE A 121 13.70 -7.21 26.00
CA ILE A 121 13.09 -5.93 26.40
C ILE A 121 13.58 -5.54 27.79
N GLU A 122 13.67 -6.47 28.71
CA GLU A 122 14.22 -6.26 30.06
C GLU A 122 15.67 -5.78 30.02
N HIS A 123 16.51 -6.44 29.23
CA HIS A 123 17.90 -6.01 29.03
C HIS A 123 18.00 -4.60 28.43
N TRP A 124 17.18 -4.27 27.43
CA TRP A 124 17.12 -2.91 26.86
C TRP A 124 16.59 -1.88 27.87
N TYR A 125 15.66 -2.28 28.73
CA TYR A 125 15.20 -1.46 29.85
C TYR A 125 16.33 -1.17 30.83
N GLU A 126 17.14 -2.16 31.20
CA GLU A 126 18.31 -1.98 32.07
C GLU A 126 19.30 -0.98 31.47
N ILE A 127 19.66 -1.14 30.19
CA ILE A 127 20.52 -0.18 29.47
C ILE A 127 19.91 1.22 29.53
N THR A 128 18.59 1.34 29.29
CA THR A 128 17.92 2.64 29.24
C THR A 128 17.81 3.29 30.61
N SER A 129 17.61 2.50 31.64
CA SER A 129 17.51 2.95 33.04
C SER A 129 18.82 3.44 33.62
N ASP A 130 19.95 2.96 33.10
CA ASP A 130 21.26 3.35 33.53
C ASP A 130 21.52 4.86 33.29
N GLY A 131 22.01 5.57 34.30
CA GLY A 131 22.22 7.01 34.25
C GLY A 131 20.95 7.88 34.32
N VAL A 132 19.75 7.28 34.40
CA VAL A 132 18.47 7.99 34.63
C VAL A 132 17.85 7.60 35.97
N PHE A 133 17.66 6.30 36.23
CA PHE A 133 17.05 5.76 37.46
C PHE A 133 18.04 5.03 38.33
N VAL A 134 19.05 4.41 37.72
CA VAL A 134 20.11 3.65 38.37
C VAL A 134 21.42 4.35 38.10
N LYS A 135 22.32 4.35 39.06
CA LYS A 135 23.64 5.02 38.98
C LYS A 135 23.52 6.46 38.46
N THR A 136 22.55 7.19 38.97
CA THR A 136 22.31 8.59 38.60
C THR A 136 23.54 9.44 38.92
N GLY A 137 24.01 10.21 37.91
CA GLY A 137 25.06 11.19 38.12
C GLY A 137 24.57 12.38 38.94
N SER A 138 25.48 13.39 39.17
CA SER A 138 25.15 14.58 39.92
C SER A 138 24.05 15.45 39.28
N VAL A 139 23.82 15.30 37.97
CA VAL A 139 22.88 16.12 37.22
C VAL A 139 22.24 15.28 36.11
N GLN A 140 20.95 15.34 36.00
CA GLN A 140 20.23 14.81 34.86
C GLN A 140 20.39 15.72 33.64
N THR A 141 20.72 15.14 32.51
CA THR A 141 20.87 15.89 31.26
C THR A 141 19.63 15.75 30.43
N ASN A 142 19.20 16.87 29.83
CA ASN A 142 18.03 16.87 28.94
C ASN A 142 18.18 15.86 27.79
N ARG A 143 19.39 15.68 27.26
CA ARG A 143 19.64 14.74 26.16
C ARG A 143 19.51 13.28 26.62
N ASN A 144 20.00 12.91 27.81
CA ASN A 144 19.84 11.57 28.36
C ASN A 144 18.34 11.23 28.60
N LEU A 145 17.61 12.17 29.20
CA LEU A 145 16.17 12.01 29.44
C LEU A 145 15.42 11.82 28.12
N GLN A 146 15.71 12.65 27.10
CA GLN A 146 15.06 12.55 25.81
C GLN A 146 15.36 11.20 25.12
N THR A 147 16.63 10.78 25.05
CA THR A 147 17.00 9.51 24.41
C THR A 147 16.40 8.33 25.17
N SER A 148 16.39 8.35 26.50
CA SER A 148 15.77 7.31 27.31
C SER A 148 14.25 7.29 27.15
N TYR A 149 13.59 8.43 27.05
CA TYR A 149 12.16 8.53 26.77
C TYR A 149 11.81 7.89 25.42
N GLU A 150 12.56 8.19 24.38
CA GLU A 150 12.34 7.63 23.03
C GLU A 150 12.48 6.09 23.05
N ILE A 151 13.52 5.57 23.73
CA ILE A 151 13.70 4.11 23.85
C ILE A 151 12.59 3.47 24.68
N LEU A 152 12.25 4.03 25.85
CA LEU A 152 11.20 3.48 26.71
C LEU A 152 9.83 3.48 26.02
N ARG A 153 9.50 4.52 25.27
CA ARG A 153 8.28 4.59 24.47
C ARG A 153 8.21 3.46 23.44
N GLU A 154 9.32 3.18 22.79
CA GLU A 154 9.43 2.06 21.86
C GLU A 154 9.28 0.70 22.56
N LEU A 155 9.94 0.52 23.71
CA LEU A 155 9.81 -0.70 24.51
C LEU A 155 8.36 -0.90 24.97
N LEU A 156 7.69 0.18 25.38
CA LEU A 156 6.27 0.12 25.76
C LEU A 156 5.40 -0.31 24.56
N THR A 157 5.61 0.26 23.40
CA THR A 157 4.86 -0.10 22.18
C THR A 157 5.03 -1.58 21.85
N ARG A 158 6.25 -2.09 21.91
CA ARG A 158 6.54 -3.53 21.70
C ARG A 158 5.90 -4.40 22.76
N THR A 159 5.98 -4.00 24.02
CA THR A 159 5.38 -4.75 25.13
C THR A 159 3.85 -4.78 25.02
N LEU A 160 3.21 -3.67 24.65
CA LEU A 160 1.77 -3.60 24.41
C LEU A 160 1.32 -4.49 23.24
N ALA A 161 2.11 -4.56 22.17
CA ALA A 161 1.83 -5.48 21.06
C ALA A 161 1.88 -6.95 21.52
N ARG A 162 2.84 -7.32 22.41
CA ARG A 162 2.91 -8.66 23.00
C ARG A 162 1.79 -8.91 24.00
N LYS A 163 1.43 -7.90 24.78
CA LYS A 163 0.25 -7.95 25.64
C LYS A 163 -1.01 -8.27 24.84
N SER A 164 -1.28 -7.53 23.79
CA SER A 164 -2.44 -7.79 22.92
C SER A 164 -2.46 -9.23 22.40
N TYR A 165 -1.31 -9.75 21.95
CA TYR A 165 -1.20 -11.12 21.46
C TYR A 165 -1.53 -12.18 22.54
N VAL A 166 -1.05 -11.97 23.77
CA VAL A 166 -1.35 -12.86 24.93
C VAL A 166 -2.80 -12.74 25.34
N ASP A 167 -3.34 -11.51 25.40
CA ASP A 167 -4.72 -11.24 25.78
C ASP A 167 -5.71 -11.80 24.74
N ASP A 168 -5.39 -11.76 23.44
CA ASP A 168 -6.22 -12.34 22.38
C ASP A 168 -6.26 -13.86 22.49
N TYR A 169 -5.12 -14.49 22.74
CA TYR A 169 -5.05 -15.92 22.97
C TYR A 169 -5.85 -16.35 24.21
N TYR A 170 -5.69 -15.63 25.32
CA TYR A 170 -6.45 -15.85 26.54
C TYR A 170 -7.96 -15.73 26.33
N ARG A 171 -8.41 -14.66 25.66
CA ARG A 171 -9.82 -14.42 25.35
C ARG A 171 -10.43 -15.56 24.52
N LYS A 172 -9.70 -16.06 23.52
CA LYS A 172 -10.17 -17.16 22.68
C LYS A 172 -10.29 -18.46 23.50
N LEU A 173 -9.31 -18.78 24.37
CA LEU A 173 -9.38 -19.95 25.26
C LEU A 173 -10.56 -19.86 26.22
N VAL A 174 -10.74 -18.71 26.86
CA VAL A 174 -11.85 -18.49 27.80
C VAL A 174 -13.20 -18.59 27.09
N SER A 175 -13.30 -18.03 25.87
CA SER A 175 -14.51 -18.11 25.05
C SER A 175 -14.86 -19.56 24.69
N LEU A 176 -13.88 -20.36 24.24
CA LEU A 176 -14.08 -21.78 23.93
C LEU A 176 -14.54 -22.55 25.16
N ARG A 177 -13.88 -22.35 26.29
CA ARG A 177 -14.24 -22.99 27.57
C ARG A 177 -15.66 -22.62 27.99
N ASN A 178 -15.98 -21.33 28.03
CA ASN A 178 -17.31 -20.89 28.46
C ASN A 178 -18.41 -21.41 27.53
N THR A 179 -18.17 -21.52 26.24
CA THR A 179 -19.11 -22.08 25.29
C THR A 179 -19.33 -23.57 25.54
N ILE A 180 -18.27 -24.32 25.74
CA ILE A 180 -18.36 -25.76 26.12
C ILE A 180 -19.10 -25.93 27.42
N ASP A 181 -18.76 -25.17 28.46
CA ASP A 181 -19.40 -25.21 29.79
C ASP A 181 -20.89 -24.86 29.68
N SER A 182 -21.27 -23.87 28.86
CA SER A 182 -22.67 -23.47 28.61
C SER A 182 -23.49 -24.57 27.94
N LEU A 183 -22.89 -25.37 27.07
CA LEU A 183 -23.55 -26.50 26.44
C LEU A 183 -23.80 -27.62 27.46
N TYR A 184 -22.86 -27.84 28.39
CA TYR A 184 -23.05 -28.81 29.46
C TYR A 184 -24.16 -28.46 30.45
N THR A 185 -24.47 -27.19 30.67
CA THR A 185 -25.53 -26.74 31.56
C THR A 185 -26.93 -26.82 30.94
N LYS A 186 -27.07 -27.19 29.65
CA LYS A 186 -28.39 -27.31 29.00
C LYS A 186 -29.21 -28.44 29.60
N LYS A 187 -30.41 -28.13 30.10
CA LYS A 187 -31.35 -29.10 30.72
C LYS A 187 -31.66 -30.33 29.84
N VAL A 188 -31.64 -30.15 28.54
CA VAL A 188 -31.90 -31.20 27.53
C VAL A 188 -30.92 -32.36 27.65
N LEU A 189 -29.67 -32.16 28.05
CA LEU A 189 -28.68 -33.21 28.31
C LEU A 189 -29.01 -34.08 29.55
N TYR A 190 -29.83 -33.59 30.45
CA TYR A 190 -30.20 -34.26 31.71
C TYR A 190 -31.64 -34.80 31.68
N THR A 191 -32.33 -34.67 30.58
CA THR A 191 -33.64 -35.24 30.34
C THR A 191 -33.46 -36.63 29.78
N LEU A 192 -33.88 -37.65 30.52
CA LEU A 192 -33.63 -39.05 30.19
C LEU A 192 -34.87 -39.63 29.50
N SER A 193 -34.61 -40.42 28.41
CA SER A 193 -35.66 -41.20 27.76
C SER A 193 -36.17 -42.34 28.64
N THR A 194 -37.44 -42.68 28.49
CA THR A 194 -38.05 -43.83 29.16
C THR A 194 -37.77 -45.15 28.45
N ASP A 195 -37.31 -45.09 27.17
CA ASP A 195 -36.90 -46.29 26.42
C ASP A 195 -35.45 -46.69 26.78
N SER A 196 -35.31 -47.93 27.31
CA SER A 196 -34.04 -48.48 27.73
C SER A 196 -32.99 -48.58 26.64
N ALA A 197 -33.38 -48.84 25.38
CA ALA A 197 -32.45 -48.96 24.25
C ALA A 197 -31.92 -47.58 23.78
N VAL A 198 -32.79 -46.58 23.78
CA VAL A 198 -32.40 -45.20 23.44
C VAL A 198 -31.50 -44.63 24.52
N LEU A 199 -31.90 -44.85 25.76
CA LEU A 199 -31.14 -44.42 26.97
C LEU A 199 -29.73 -45.00 26.98
N MET A 200 -29.57 -46.30 26.73
CA MET A 200 -28.28 -46.98 26.74
C MET A 200 -27.35 -46.42 25.59
N ARG A 201 -27.89 -46.16 24.41
CA ARG A 201 -27.14 -45.48 23.34
C ARG A 201 -26.69 -44.08 23.70
N TYR A 202 -27.57 -43.30 24.33
CA TYR A 202 -27.28 -41.95 24.80
C TYR A 202 -26.19 -41.94 25.86
N VAL A 203 -26.29 -42.81 26.88
CA VAL A 203 -25.27 -42.97 27.94
C VAL A 203 -23.91 -43.35 27.37
N ASN A 204 -23.88 -44.27 26.42
CA ASN A 204 -22.65 -44.69 25.77
C ASN A 204 -22.01 -43.49 24.98
N LYS A 205 -22.82 -42.69 24.24
CA LYS A 205 -22.33 -41.48 23.57
C LYS A 205 -21.76 -40.48 24.57
N LEU A 206 -22.48 -40.19 25.66
CA LEU A 206 -22.03 -39.30 26.71
C LEU A 206 -20.74 -39.78 27.37
N THR A 207 -20.61 -41.08 27.61
CA THR A 207 -19.39 -41.65 28.20
C THR A 207 -18.18 -41.49 27.31
N VAL A 208 -18.34 -41.70 26.01
CA VAL A 208 -17.27 -41.50 25.00
C VAL A 208 -16.85 -40.04 25.00
N VAL A 209 -17.81 -39.11 24.87
CA VAL A 209 -17.55 -37.68 24.85
C VAL A 209 -16.89 -37.18 26.13
N SER A 210 -17.38 -37.64 27.30
CA SER A 210 -16.76 -37.33 28.60
C SER A 210 -15.31 -37.82 28.70
N ARG A 211 -15.00 -39.00 28.14
CA ARG A 211 -13.64 -39.52 28.14
C ARG A 211 -12.69 -38.69 27.26
N GLU A 212 -13.19 -38.21 26.12
CA GLU A 212 -12.41 -37.34 25.23
C GLU A 212 -12.18 -35.95 25.82
N ILE A 213 -13.12 -35.42 26.60
CA ILE A 213 -13.05 -34.05 27.12
C ILE A 213 -12.17 -33.92 28.37
N LYS A 214 -12.16 -34.92 29.24
CA LYS A 214 -11.39 -34.88 30.49
C LYS A 214 -9.91 -34.49 30.32
N PRO A 215 -9.14 -35.04 29.36
CA PRO A 215 -7.76 -34.59 29.11
C PRO A 215 -7.69 -33.15 28.60
N ILE A 216 -8.69 -32.69 27.81
CA ILE A 216 -8.73 -31.33 27.26
C ILE A 216 -8.99 -30.32 28.39
N ASP A 217 -9.87 -30.59 29.33
CA ASP A 217 -10.08 -29.74 30.49
C ASP A 217 -8.82 -29.56 31.34
N SER A 218 -8.06 -30.62 31.54
CA SER A 218 -6.78 -30.54 32.23
C SER A 218 -5.79 -29.66 31.46
N SER A 219 -5.76 -29.80 30.14
CA SER A 219 -4.94 -28.96 29.26
C SER A 219 -5.39 -27.49 29.27
N PHE A 220 -6.71 -27.23 29.33
CA PHE A 220 -7.23 -25.86 29.47
C PHE A 220 -6.77 -25.24 30.79
N LYS A 221 -6.89 -25.93 31.92
CA LYS A 221 -6.44 -25.43 33.23
C LYS A 221 -4.96 -25.06 33.22
N LEU A 222 -4.14 -25.98 32.68
CA LEU A 222 -2.69 -25.77 32.62
C LEU A 222 -2.37 -24.55 31.67
N ALA A 223 -2.98 -24.50 30.50
CA ALA A 223 -2.80 -23.40 29.58
C ALA A 223 -3.23 -22.06 30.16
N LEU A 224 -4.41 -21.99 30.79
CA LEU A 224 -4.90 -20.76 31.44
C LEU A 224 -3.98 -20.31 32.59
N THR A 225 -3.46 -21.22 33.39
CA THR A 225 -2.51 -20.86 34.45
C THR A 225 -1.22 -20.31 33.89
N ASN A 226 -0.63 -20.97 32.91
CA ASN A 226 0.61 -20.54 32.27
C ASN A 226 0.46 -19.15 31.57
N ILE A 227 -0.71 -18.91 30.96
CA ILE A 227 -0.98 -17.63 30.28
C ILE A 227 -1.23 -16.54 31.31
N SER A 228 -1.94 -16.83 32.42
CA SER A 228 -2.18 -15.86 33.49
C SER A 228 -0.86 -15.38 34.12
N ASP A 229 0.09 -16.27 34.33
CA ASP A 229 1.41 -15.95 34.85
C ASP A 229 2.18 -15.07 33.85
N LEU A 230 2.05 -15.38 32.55
CA LEU A 230 2.63 -14.60 31.50
C LEU A 230 1.99 -13.20 31.37
N GLN A 231 0.65 -13.12 31.44
CA GLN A 231 -0.08 -11.84 31.49
C GLN A 231 0.37 -10.98 32.67
N THR A 232 0.51 -11.59 33.84
CA THR A 232 0.99 -10.90 35.04
C THR A 232 2.38 -10.33 34.84
N THR A 233 3.28 -11.09 34.22
CA THR A 233 4.64 -10.65 33.90
C THR A 233 4.64 -9.50 32.91
N VAL A 234 3.88 -9.63 31.82
CA VAL A 234 3.76 -8.58 30.80
C VAL A 234 3.13 -7.31 31.37
N ASN A 235 2.06 -7.44 32.17
CA ASN A 235 1.38 -6.32 32.81
C ASN A 235 2.30 -5.59 33.79
N LYS A 236 3.05 -6.32 34.61
CA LYS A 236 4.07 -5.74 35.50
C LYS A 236 5.08 -4.91 34.70
N PHE A 237 5.51 -5.43 33.54
CA PHE A 237 6.47 -4.75 32.70
C PHE A 237 5.87 -3.48 32.06
N VAL A 238 4.65 -3.54 31.55
CA VAL A 238 3.90 -2.37 31.05
C VAL A 238 3.80 -1.27 32.12
N ASN A 239 3.44 -1.65 33.34
CA ASN A 239 3.32 -0.71 34.46
C ASN A 239 4.68 -0.10 34.82
N THR A 240 5.75 -0.90 34.83
CA THR A 240 7.10 -0.41 35.06
C THR A 240 7.55 0.58 34.00
N LEU A 241 7.28 0.30 32.72
CA LEU A 241 7.62 1.21 31.62
C LEU A 241 6.81 2.52 31.67
N ASN A 242 5.50 2.44 31.99
CA ASN A 242 4.66 3.63 32.13
C ASN A 242 5.13 4.50 33.30
N ALA A 243 5.38 3.91 34.46
CA ALA A 243 5.90 4.64 35.63
C ALA A 243 7.28 5.28 35.34
N SER A 244 8.12 4.61 34.55
CA SER A 244 9.42 5.15 34.14
C SER A 244 9.28 6.32 33.17
N LEU A 245 8.33 6.27 32.23
CA LEU A 245 8.03 7.39 31.32
C LEU A 245 7.52 8.59 32.09
N GLU A 246 6.55 8.42 32.99
CA GLU A 246 6.00 9.48 33.83
C GLU A 246 7.10 10.14 34.69
N LYS A 247 7.98 9.33 35.25
CA LYS A 247 9.13 9.85 36.02
C LYS A 247 10.10 10.67 35.18
N ILE A 248 10.32 10.29 33.91
CA ILE A 248 11.12 11.10 32.97
C ILE A 248 10.43 12.41 32.66
N GLU A 249 9.11 12.40 32.42
CA GLU A 249 8.34 13.62 32.17
C GLU A 249 8.43 14.56 33.38
N THR A 250 8.28 14.06 34.60
CA THR A 250 8.47 14.84 35.83
C THR A 250 9.89 15.44 35.92
N PHE A 251 10.93 14.67 35.63
CA PHE A 251 12.30 15.20 35.58
C PHE A 251 12.48 16.29 34.50
N GLN A 252 11.84 16.14 33.37
CA GLN A 252 11.87 17.14 32.30
C GLN A 252 11.13 18.42 32.68
N GLU A 253 10.03 18.33 33.42
CA GLU A 253 9.29 19.47 33.96
C GLU A 253 10.11 20.20 35.03
N GLU A 254 10.73 19.49 35.94
CA GLU A 254 11.63 20.07 36.96
C GLU A 254 12.80 20.82 36.34
N LEU A 255 13.44 20.24 35.30
CA LEU A 255 14.49 20.93 34.54
C LEU A 255 14.02 22.18 33.86
N SER A 256 12.73 22.19 33.42
CA SER A 256 12.13 23.36 32.78
C SER A 256 11.76 24.45 33.78
N GLY A 257 11.23 24.08 34.95
CA GLY A 257 10.81 25.00 36.01
C GLY A 257 11.98 25.75 36.66
N ASN A 258 13.09 25.02 36.87
CA ASN A 258 14.27 25.52 37.57
C ASN A 258 15.36 26.10 36.62
N ARG A 259 14.98 26.79 35.56
CA ARG A 259 15.87 27.23 34.47
C ARG A 259 17.02 28.12 34.91
N PHE A 260 16.90 28.85 36.03
CA PHE A 260 17.91 29.79 36.52
C PHE A 260 18.67 29.26 37.75
N ARG A 261 18.35 28.06 38.21
CA ARG A 261 19.04 27.46 39.34
C ARG A 261 20.36 26.82 38.90
N ARG A 262 21.37 26.89 39.72
CA ARG A 262 22.68 26.24 39.54
C ARG A 262 22.49 24.72 39.57
N GLU A 263 23.00 24.01 38.54
CA GLU A 263 22.87 22.56 38.39
C GLU A 263 24.10 21.81 38.93
N VAL A 264 25.29 22.39 38.75
CA VAL A 264 26.57 21.79 39.10
C VAL A 264 27.46 22.77 39.87
N ASN A 265 28.37 22.25 40.63
CA ASN A 265 29.39 23.05 41.37
C ASN A 265 30.36 23.72 40.40
N ASN A 266 31.20 24.62 40.90
CA ASN A 266 32.23 25.30 40.10
C ASN A 266 33.12 24.31 39.37
N LEU A 267 33.67 24.71 38.23
CA LEU A 267 34.52 23.88 37.37
C LEU A 267 35.71 23.23 38.12
N GLY A 268 36.28 23.91 39.18
CA GLY A 268 37.34 23.41 40.01
C GLY A 268 36.91 22.63 41.27
N GLY A 269 35.59 22.58 41.58
CA GLY A 269 35.09 21.96 42.81
C GLY A 269 35.14 20.42 42.80
N ALA A 270 35.32 19.81 44.01
CA ALA A 270 35.28 18.35 44.13
C ALA A 270 33.89 17.78 43.78
N ILE A 271 33.83 16.68 43.02
CA ILE A 271 32.60 15.95 42.68
C ILE A 271 32.62 14.62 43.42
N ARG A 272 31.52 14.32 44.13
CA ARG A 272 31.46 13.21 45.07
C ARG A 272 31.30 11.82 44.43
N HIS A 273 30.81 11.69 43.21
CA HIS A 273 30.67 10.40 42.50
C HIS A 273 30.89 10.64 41.01
N VAL A 274 31.98 10.15 40.46
CA VAL A 274 32.34 10.36 39.05
C VAL A 274 32.48 9.01 38.40
N ARG A 275 31.61 8.78 37.43
CA ARG A 275 31.80 7.69 36.45
C ARG A 275 33.07 7.97 35.65
N PRO A 276 33.90 6.99 35.33
CA PRO A 276 34.99 7.13 34.37
C PRO A 276 34.46 7.63 33.03
N PHE A 277 35.21 8.54 32.39
CA PHE A 277 34.76 9.17 31.14
C PHE A 277 34.58 8.17 29.99
N ASN A 278 35.41 7.11 29.93
CA ASN A 278 35.28 6.00 28.98
C ASN A 278 33.97 5.25 29.16
N GLU A 279 33.52 4.96 30.38
CA GLU A 279 32.21 4.32 30.65
C GLU A 279 31.05 5.20 30.19
N ILE A 280 31.15 6.52 30.33
CA ILE A 280 30.18 7.49 29.86
C ILE A 280 30.07 7.45 28.33
N ILE A 281 31.19 7.36 27.63
CA ILE A 281 31.22 7.27 26.16
C ILE A 281 30.55 5.95 25.72
N GLU A 282 30.95 4.83 26.31
CA GLU A 282 30.43 3.51 25.98
C GLU A 282 28.91 3.45 26.17
N MET A 283 28.42 3.87 27.33
CA MET A 283 26.97 3.93 27.61
C MET A 283 26.23 4.82 26.62
N SER A 284 26.81 5.99 26.31
CA SER A 284 26.19 6.92 25.37
C SER A 284 26.14 6.35 23.97
N LEU A 285 27.15 5.62 23.52
CA LEU A 285 27.15 4.92 22.22
C LEU A 285 26.16 3.79 22.19
N ILE A 286 26.06 2.98 23.25
CA ILE A 286 25.10 1.87 23.33
C ILE A 286 23.67 2.41 23.28
N LYS A 287 23.32 3.40 24.11
CA LYS A 287 21.99 4.02 24.10
C LYS A 287 21.66 4.70 22.78
N GLY A 288 22.59 5.49 22.26
CA GLY A 288 22.43 6.17 20.97
C GLY A 288 22.26 5.18 19.82
N GLY A 289 23.06 4.10 19.82
CA GLY A 289 22.96 3.01 18.84
C GLY A 289 21.63 2.27 18.92
N LEU A 290 21.14 2.02 20.15
CA LEU A 290 19.84 1.38 20.37
C LEU A 290 18.68 2.25 19.85
N ALA A 291 18.69 3.55 20.18
CA ALA A 291 17.69 4.50 19.67
C ALA A 291 17.71 4.59 18.14
N LEU A 292 18.90 4.65 17.55
CA LEU A 292 19.04 4.65 16.09
C LEU A 292 18.51 3.36 15.45
N THR A 293 18.87 2.21 16.01
CA THR A 293 18.44 0.90 15.48
C THR A 293 16.92 0.74 15.53
N PHE A 294 16.30 1.14 16.64
CA PHE A 294 14.84 1.12 16.76
C PHE A 294 14.20 2.05 15.74
N TYR A 295 14.70 3.26 15.62
CA TYR A 295 14.15 4.24 14.69
C TYR A 295 14.27 3.80 13.24
N VAL A 296 15.46 3.33 12.82
CA VAL A 296 15.68 2.84 11.44
C VAL A 296 14.77 1.66 11.13
N ARG A 297 14.56 0.75 12.08
CA ARG A 297 13.69 -0.42 11.88
C ARG A 297 12.21 -0.05 11.75
N ASN A 298 11.76 0.92 12.52
CA ASN A 298 10.36 1.36 12.49
C ASN A 298 10.05 2.21 11.26
N GLU A 299 10.99 3.05 10.85
CA GLU A 299 10.79 4.00 9.74
C GLU A 299 11.49 3.56 8.45
N ILE A 300 11.69 2.25 8.25
CA ILE A 300 12.38 1.71 7.08
C ILE A 300 11.71 2.09 5.77
N SER A 301 10.38 2.22 5.76
CA SER A 301 9.60 2.65 4.60
C SER A 301 9.91 4.09 4.21
N LEU A 302 9.97 5.01 5.19
CA LEU A 302 10.30 6.42 4.94
C LEU A 302 11.78 6.59 4.53
N ILE A 303 12.67 5.80 5.12
CA ILE A 303 14.09 5.79 4.75
C ILE A 303 14.28 5.27 3.33
N SER A 304 13.56 4.20 2.96
CA SER A 304 13.57 3.67 1.59
C SER A 304 13.03 4.68 0.59
N LEU A 305 11.95 5.40 0.96
CA LEU A 305 11.40 6.49 0.16
C LEU A 305 12.41 7.64 -0.01
N LEU A 306 13.09 8.04 1.07
CA LEU A 306 14.15 9.06 1.02
C LEU A 306 15.26 8.66 0.04
N LEU A 307 15.76 7.42 0.13
CA LEU A 307 16.78 6.90 -0.78
C LEU A 307 16.30 6.87 -2.22
N LEU A 308 15.07 6.43 -2.46
CA LEU A 308 14.45 6.45 -3.79
C LEU A 308 14.41 7.87 -4.35
N LEU A 309 14.00 8.85 -3.54
CA LEU A 309 13.94 10.25 -3.96
C LEU A 309 15.33 10.82 -4.28
N VAL A 310 16.36 10.46 -3.51
CA VAL A 310 17.74 10.82 -3.82
C VAL A 310 18.18 10.25 -5.17
N VAL A 311 17.88 8.97 -5.42
CA VAL A 311 18.20 8.31 -6.71
C VAL A 311 17.45 8.97 -7.86
N LEU A 312 16.14 9.20 -7.72
CA LEU A 312 15.35 9.86 -8.77
C LEU A 312 15.83 11.28 -9.05
N ALA A 313 16.15 12.05 -8.02
CA ALA A 313 16.70 13.40 -8.19
C ALA A 313 18.09 13.35 -8.86
N ALA A 314 18.95 12.41 -8.48
CA ALA A 314 20.26 12.22 -9.09
C ALA A 314 20.17 11.82 -10.57
N LEU A 315 19.23 10.94 -10.92
CA LEU A 315 18.95 10.55 -12.31
C LEU A 315 18.41 11.73 -13.12
N PHE A 316 17.49 12.51 -12.53
CA PHE A 316 16.95 13.70 -13.18
C PHE A 316 18.04 14.73 -13.47
N LEU A 317 18.86 15.10 -12.45
CA LEU A 317 19.94 16.05 -12.62
C LEU A 317 21.04 15.54 -13.57
N SER A 318 21.31 14.23 -13.57
CA SER A 318 22.23 13.61 -14.54
C SER A 318 21.69 13.62 -15.97
N SER A 319 20.38 13.40 -16.13
CA SER A 319 19.72 13.54 -17.43
C SER A 319 19.75 14.98 -17.94
N LEU A 320 19.51 15.94 -17.03
CA LEU A 320 19.60 17.37 -17.30
C LEU A 320 21.00 17.76 -17.79
N LYS A 321 22.05 17.25 -17.11
CA LYS A 321 23.45 17.43 -17.53
C LYS A 321 23.68 16.92 -18.94
N ARG A 322 23.30 15.68 -19.26
CA ARG A 322 23.47 15.09 -20.61
C ARG A 322 22.78 15.89 -21.70
N ARG A 323 21.56 16.36 -21.44
CA ARG A 323 20.80 17.16 -22.39
C ARG A 323 21.39 18.57 -22.57
N PHE A 324 21.89 19.16 -21.48
CA PHE A 324 22.59 20.44 -21.55
C PHE A 324 23.86 20.32 -22.41
N GLU A 325 24.67 19.29 -22.18
CA GLU A 325 25.89 19.00 -22.95
C GLU A 325 25.60 18.80 -24.45
N SER A 326 24.47 18.16 -24.79
CA SER A 326 24.10 17.94 -26.20
C SER A 326 23.60 19.19 -26.94
N ARG A 327 23.20 20.26 -26.20
CA ARG A 327 22.62 21.50 -26.78
C ARG A 327 23.51 22.73 -26.59
N ALA A 328 24.45 22.68 -25.68
CA ALA A 328 25.32 23.82 -25.40
C ALA A 328 26.27 24.10 -26.57
N PRO A 329 26.38 25.35 -27.07
CA PRO A 329 27.45 25.75 -27.98
C PRO A 329 28.80 25.58 -27.26
N GLU A 330 29.86 25.30 -28.02
CA GLU A 330 31.22 24.91 -27.56
C GLU A 330 31.84 25.84 -26.48
N ASN A 331 31.30 27.02 -26.29
CA ASN A 331 31.79 28.06 -25.35
C ASN A 331 31.05 28.21 -24.02
N GLN A 332 29.99 27.42 -23.72
CA GLN A 332 29.36 27.52 -22.40
C GLN A 332 30.08 26.67 -21.37
N ASN A 333 30.63 27.34 -20.33
CA ASN A 333 31.39 26.70 -19.27
C ASN A 333 30.48 25.88 -18.34
N LEU A 334 30.37 24.56 -18.55
CA LEU A 334 29.76 23.61 -17.60
C LEU A 334 30.34 23.76 -16.18
N GLN A 335 31.59 24.30 -16.12
CA GLN A 335 32.32 24.46 -14.84
C GLN A 335 31.69 25.50 -13.90
N SER A 336 30.85 26.39 -14.41
CA SER A 336 30.18 27.45 -13.63
C SER A 336 28.94 26.96 -12.86
N HIS A 337 28.37 25.80 -13.26
CA HIS A 337 27.13 25.28 -12.71
C HIS A 337 27.35 24.12 -11.73
N PRO A 338 27.18 24.33 -10.40
CA PRO A 338 27.30 23.28 -9.39
C PRO A 338 26.45 22.04 -9.66
N VAL A 339 25.20 22.24 -10.09
CA VAL A 339 24.24 21.17 -10.34
C VAL A 339 24.67 20.26 -11.50
N LEU A 340 25.17 20.84 -12.60
CA LEU A 340 25.62 20.08 -13.76
C LEU A 340 26.95 19.39 -13.50
N ARG A 341 27.83 20.02 -12.72
CA ARG A 341 29.15 19.46 -12.39
C ARG A 341 29.05 18.25 -11.46
N TYR A 342 28.21 18.34 -10.43
CA TYR A 342 28.04 17.31 -9.38
C TYR A 342 26.55 16.96 -9.15
N PRO A 343 25.87 16.32 -10.12
CA PRO A 343 24.44 16.10 -10.04
C PRO A 343 24.02 15.25 -8.84
N VAL A 344 24.79 14.19 -8.52
CA VAL A 344 24.49 13.30 -7.39
C VAL A 344 24.64 14.03 -6.04
N LEU A 345 25.73 14.79 -5.87
CA LEU A 345 25.94 15.53 -4.61
C LEU A 345 24.88 16.63 -4.42
N SER A 346 24.49 17.30 -5.51
CA SER A 346 23.42 18.29 -5.49
C SER A 346 22.08 17.66 -5.12
N ALA A 347 21.77 16.48 -5.66
CA ALA A 347 20.57 15.72 -5.30
C ALA A 347 20.56 15.35 -3.81
N ILE A 348 21.70 14.86 -3.27
CA ILE A 348 21.83 14.54 -1.84
C ILE A 348 21.54 15.77 -0.98
N VAL A 349 22.18 16.92 -1.27
CA VAL A 349 21.97 18.15 -0.48
C VAL A 349 20.51 18.60 -0.56
N ILE A 350 19.91 18.64 -1.75
CA ILE A 350 18.54 19.10 -1.92
C ILE A 350 17.57 18.17 -1.17
N ILE A 351 17.65 16.87 -1.41
CA ILE A 351 16.66 15.92 -0.91
C ILE A 351 16.79 15.75 0.62
N LEU A 352 18.00 15.56 1.16
CA LEU A 352 18.17 15.39 2.61
C LEU A 352 17.68 16.61 3.39
N ASN A 353 17.94 17.83 2.92
CA ASN A 353 17.53 19.05 3.62
C ASN A 353 16.03 19.35 3.50
N LEU A 354 15.37 18.96 2.41
CA LEU A 354 13.94 19.17 2.23
C LEU A 354 13.12 18.08 2.93
N PHE A 355 13.51 16.81 2.78
CA PHE A 355 12.71 15.69 3.24
C PHE A 355 12.99 15.25 4.69
N GLN A 356 13.96 15.85 5.39
CA GLN A 356 14.18 15.58 6.82
C GLN A 356 12.96 15.85 7.71
N PHE A 357 12.04 16.71 7.28
CA PHE A 357 10.83 17.07 8.03
C PHE A 357 9.71 16.01 7.94
N ILE A 358 9.84 15.02 7.06
CA ILE A 358 8.89 13.92 6.92
C ILE A 358 9.03 12.91 8.07
N PHE A 359 10.21 12.84 8.68
CA PHE A 359 10.50 11.87 9.73
C PHE A 359 9.83 12.28 11.06
N PRO A 360 8.92 11.43 11.62
CA PRO A 360 8.24 11.73 12.87
C PRO A 360 9.21 11.56 14.05
N ASP A 361 9.31 12.56 14.91
CA ASP A 361 10.08 12.57 16.17
C ASP A 361 11.45 11.83 16.10
N PRO A 362 12.33 12.14 15.10
CA PRO A 362 13.56 11.40 14.92
C PRO A 362 14.55 11.61 16.05
N PRO A 363 15.29 10.57 16.50
CA PRO A 363 16.35 10.71 17.50
C PRO A 363 17.46 11.59 16.95
N PHE A 364 18.11 12.32 17.87
CA PHE A 364 19.16 13.27 17.47
C PHE A 364 20.27 12.64 16.65
N ILE A 365 20.68 11.43 16.98
CA ILE A 365 21.73 10.71 16.23
C ILE A 365 21.38 10.50 14.76
N PHE A 366 20.11 10.21 14.44
CA PHE A 366 19.64 10.05 13.07
C PHE A 366 19.72 11.36 12.29
N ILE A 367 19.21 12.45 12.88
CA ILE A 367 19.25 13.77 12.23
C ILE A 367 20.69 14.26 12.08
N ALA A 368 21.53 14.09 13.11
CA ALA A 368 22.94 14.46 13.04
C ALA A 368 23.68 13.73 11.90
N LEU A 369 23.36 12.48 11.64
CA LEU A 369 23.87 11.73 10.48
C LEU A 369 23.42 12.36 9.15
N LEU A 370 22.11 12.69 9.00
CA LEU A 370 21.61 13.33 7.79
C LEU A 370 22.29 14.66 7.51
N TRP A 371 22.44 15.51 8.54
CA TRP A 371 23.14 16.79 8.42
C TRP A 371 24.62 16.61 8.10
N THR A 372 25.27 15.63 8.71
CA THR A 372 26.69 15.33 8.45
C THR A 372 26.90 14.88 7.01
N ILE A 373 26.05 13.98 6.49
CA ILE A 373 26.11 13.53 5.09
C ILE A 373 25.87 14.70 4.13
N SER A 374 24.86 15.53 4.41
CA SER A 374 24.57 16.71 3.61
C SER A 374 25.71 17.74 3.63
N ALA A 375 26.31 17.99 4.79
CA ALA A 375 27.43 18.92 4.94
C ALA A 375 28.72 18.39 4.29
N LEU A 376 28.97 17.07 4.31
CA LEU A 376 30.08 16.44 3.57
C LEU A 376 29.88 16.61 2.07
N ALA A 377 28.67 16.33 1.55
CA ALA A 377 28.32 16.54 0.15
C ALA A 377 28.54 18.00 -0.27
N LEU A 378 28.08 18.94 0.57
CA LEU A 378 28.29 20.37 0.35
C LEU A 378 29.77 20.77 0.41
N THR A 379 30.56 20.15 1.29
CA THR A 379 32.02 20.41 1.39
C THR A 379 32.74 20.07 0.09
N ILE A 380 32.36 18.96 -0.55
CA ILE A 380 32.93 18.58 -1.86
C ILE A 380 32.53 19.60 -2.94
N LEU A 381 31.27 20.05 -2.93
CA LEU A 381 30.79 21.10 -3.83
C LEU A 381 31.57 22.41 -3.61
N PHE A 382 31.82 22.80 -2.39
CA PHE A 382 32.51 24.05 -2.00
C PHE A 382 33.94 24.13 -2.55
N ARG A 383 34.64 23.00 -2.61
CA ARG A 383 36.04 22.96 -3.07
C ARG A 383 36.28 23.66 -4.41
N LYS A 384 35.29 23.79 -5.26
CA LYS A 384 35.39 24.38 -6.61
C LYS A 384 34.60 25.69 -6.81
N PHE A 385 33.64 25.97 -5.89
CA PHE A 385 32.69 27.08 -6.08
C PHE A 385 32.84 28.22 -5.07
N ILE A 386 33.74 28.04 -4.05
CA ILE A 386 33.98 29.02 -3.02
C ILE A 386 35.46 29.37 -2.98
N THR A 387 35.79 30.64 -2.61
CA THR A 387 37.17 31.11 -2.46
C THR A 387 37.88 30.36 -1.34
N GLY A 388 39.20 30.18 -1.47
CA GLY A 388 40.02 29.44 -0.50
C GLY A 388 39.91 29.98 0.95
N TYR A 389 39.68 31.29 1.13
CA TYR A 389 39.42 31.88 2.44
C TYR A 389 38.14 31.35 3.07
N TRP A 390 37.03 31.41 2.35
CA TRP A 390 35.72 30.93 2.84
C TRP A 390 35.64 29.41 2.91
N MET A 391 36.43 28.69 2.12
CA MET A 391 36.58 27.25 2.25
C MET A 391 37.24 26.86 3.58
N ARG A 392 38.29 27.56 3.97
CA ARG A 392 38.92 27.35 5.31
C ARG A 392 37.98 27.69 6.45
N ALA A 393 37.26 28.81 6.32
CA ALA A 393 36.22 29.18 7.29
C ALA A 393 35.13 28.10 7.42
N TRP A 394 34.66 27.58 6.31
CA TRP A 394 33.69 26.48 6.31
C TRP A 394 34.24 25.22 6.99
N LEU A 395 35.47 24.82 6.68
CA LEU A 395 36.07 23.61 7.28
C LEU A 395 36.21 23.75 8.78
N VAL A 396 36.60 24.93 9.30
CA VAL A 396 36.66 25.20 10.74
C VAL A 396 35.27 25.12 11.38
N MET A 397 34.25 25.75 10.77
CA MET A 397 32.87 25.69 11.29
C MET A 397 32.31 24.29 11.22
N PHE A 398 32.59 23.53 10.15
CA PHE A 398 32.18 22.14 10.01
C PHE A 398 32.88 21.22 11.03
N ALA A 399 34.16 21.42 11.30
CA ALA A 399 34.86 20.68 12.36
C ALA A 399 34.28 20.98 13.75
N LEU A 400 34.00 22.24 14.08
CA LEU A 400 33.34 22.62 15.33
C LEU A 400 31.92 22.03 15.44
N PHE A 401 31.18 21.97 14.32
CA PHE A 401 29.89 21.33 14.25
C PHE A 401 29.98 19.82 14.52
N LEU A 402 30.94 19.11 13.93
CA LEU A 402 31.15 17.67 14.17
C LEU A 402 31.50 17.42 15.64
N LEU A 403 32.43 18.19 16.17
CA LEU A 403 32.83 18.10 17.61
C LEU A 403 31.67 18.45 18.53
N GLY A 404 30.87 19.47 18.20
CA GLY A 404 29.65 19.82 18.94
C GLY A 404 28.62 18.70 18.94
N ASN A 405 28.41 18.04 17.77
CA ASN A 405 27.52 16.90 17.67
C ASN A 405 28.00 15.70 18.49
N THR A 406 29.31 15.39 18.47
CA THR A 406 29.86 14.29 19.29
C THR A 406 29.68 14.56 20.77
N VAL A 407 29.92 15.79 21.22
CA VAL A 407 29.68 16.18 22.63
C VAL A 407 28.18 16.09 22.97
N ASN A 408 27.29 16.43 22.04
CA ASN A 408 25.86 16.32 22.26
C ASN A 408 25.37 14.88 22.34
N LEU A 409 26.12 13.92 21.81
CA LEU A 409 25.81 12.48 21.93
C LEU A 409 26.23 11.91 23.29
N LEU A 410 27.09 12.61 24.07
CA LEU A 410 27.41 12.23 25.44
C LEU A 410 26.18 12.48 26.31
N LEU A 411 25.67 11.44 26.96
CA LEU A 411 24.38 11.49 27.64
C LEU A 411 24.50 11.96 29.10
N PRO A 412 25.38 11.39 29.99
CA PRO A 412 25.56 11.85 31.35
C PRO A 412 26.46 13.06 31.42
N ALA A 413 26.18 13.96 32.35
CA ALA A 413 27.05 15.11 32.65
C ALA A 413 28.36 14.66 33.30
N SER A 414 29.48 15.18 32.80
CA SER A 414 30.79 14.88 33.34
C SER A 414 31.72 16.13 33.43
N ARG A 415 32.71 16.09 34.32
CA ARG A 415 33.71 17.19 34.45
C ARG A 415 34.58 17.33 33.20
N PRO A 416 35.13 16.26 32.60
CA PRO A 416 35.84 16.35 31.33
C PRO A 416 35.04 16.99 30.23
N GLU A 417 33.77 16.62 30.12
CA GLU A 417 32.87 17.18 29.11
C GLU A 417 32.65 18.68 29.29
N ARG A 418 32.55 19.18 30.55
CA ARG A 418 32.43 20.62 30.81
C ARG A 418 33.67 21.40 30.35
N TRP A 419 34.86 20.83 30.48
CA TRP A 419 36.09 21.43 29.94
C TRP A 419 36.06 21.39 28.40
N ILE A 420 35.59 20.31 27.78
CA ILE A 420 35.44 20.23 26.32
C ILE A 420 34.43 21.28 25.83
N ILE A 421 33.28 21.43 26.52
CA ILE A 421 32.29 22.46 26.17
C ILE A 421 32.89 23.84 26.24
N LEU A 422 33.67 24.14 27.32
CA LEU A 422 34.33 25.42 27.51
C LEU A 422 35.33 25.73 26.38
N THR A 423 36.21 24.77 26.06
CA THR A 423 37.23 24.94 25.03
C THR A 423 36.63 25.09 23.63
N LEU A 424 35.59 24.31 23.32
CA LEU A 424 34.87 24.41 22.04
C LEU A 424 34.13 25.75 21.94
N SER A 425 33.50 26.22 23.02
CA SER A 425 32.79 27.50 23.00
C SER A 425 33.78 28.67 22.81
N ILE A 426 34.92 28.65 23.46
CA ILE A 426 36.00 29.66 23.28
C ILE A 426 36.51 29.59 21.82
N ALA A 427 36.80 28.41 21.31
CA ALA A 427 37.22 28.24 19.92
C ALA A 427 36.16 28.79 18.94
N GLY A 428 34.86 28.55 19.21
CA GLY A 428 33.75 29.09 18.42
C GLY A 428 33.66 30.62 18.46
N ILE A 429 33.89 31.23 19.63
CA ILE A 429 33.97 32.70 19.78
C ILE A 429 35.12 33.24 18.93
N LEU A 430 36.34 32.70 19.10
CA LEU A 430 37.53 33.15 18.37
C LEU A 430 37.35 33.01 16.85
N ALA A 431 36.89 31.85 16.38
CA ALA A 431 36.62 31.60 14.95
C ALA A 431 35.51 32.53 14.41
N GLY A 432 34.43 32.70 15.18
CA GLY A 432 33.32 33.55 14.78
C GLY A 432 33.71 35.02 14.73
N LEU A 433 34.44 35.50 15.77
CA LEU A 433 34.87 36.90 15.87
C LEU A 433 35.83 37.26 14.74
N THR A 434 36.82 36.39 14.43
CA THR A 434 37.75 36.61 13.31
C THR A 434 36.98 36.71 11.97
N LEU A 435 35.94 35.91 11.76
CA LEU A 435 35.13 35.97 10.56
C LEU A 435 34.25 37.23 10.51
N VAL A 436 33.69 37.68 11.62
CA VAL A 436 32.86 38.87 11.71
C VAL A 436 33.68 40.15 11.58
N LEU A 437 34.84 40.24 12.21
CA LEU A 437 35.67 41.45 12.22
C LEU A 437 36.59 41.54 11.01
N MET A 438 37.31 40.44 10.67
CA MET A 438 38.34 40.41 9.62
C MET A 438 37.87 39.70 8.33
N GLY A 439 36.59 39.23 8.27
CA GLY A 439 36.06 38.48 7.15
C GLY A 439 36.00 39.29 5.86
N ARG A 440 36.38 38.69 4.72
CA ARG A 440 36.29 39.28 3.38
C ARG A 440 34.85 39.32 2.89
N ARG A 441 33.99 40.18 3.49
CA ARG A 441 32.53 40.25 3.24
C ARG A 441 32.13 40.51 1.80
N HIS A 442 32.97 41.21 1.03
CA HIS A 442 32.73 41.50 -0.39
C HIS A 442 32.82 40.25 -1.29
N GLN A 443 33.47 39.16 -0.83
CA GLN A 443 33.56 37.90 -1.56
C GLN A 443 32.37 36.96 -1.32
N LEU A 444 31.50 37.28 -0.37
CA LEU A 444 30.35 36.48 0.00
C LEU A 444 29.09 37.00 -0.69
N LYS A 445 28.42 36.12 -1.48
CA LYS A 445 27.15 36.47 -2.12
C LYS A 445 26.01 36.57 -1.09
N GLU A 446 26.00 35.66 -0.10
CA GLU A 446 24.98 35.56 0.93
C GLU A 446 25.39 36.32 2.20
N LYS A 447 25.14 37.62 2.26
CA LYS A 447 25.51 38.49 3.41
C LYS A 447 24.87 38.07 4.74
N LEU A 448 23.72 37.42 4.73
CA LEU A 448 23.02 36.90 5.91
C LEU A 448 23.85 35.88 6.72
N VAL A 449 24.75 35.13 6.07
CA VAL A 449 25.63 34.16 6.76
C VAL A 449 26.48 34.83 7.85
N ILE A 450 26.88 36.07 7.63
CA ILE A 450 27.66 36.84 8.64
C ILE A 450 26.81 37.12 9.90
N GLY A 451 25.51 37.41 9.70
CA GLY A 451 24.57 37.56 10.81
C GLY A 451 24.40 36.27 11.61
N PHE A 452 24.32 35.12 10.94
CA PHE A 452 24.30 33.84 11.61
C PHE A 452 25.62 33.55 12.38
N ILE A 453 26.79 33.90 11.81
CA ILE A 453 28.07 33.74 12.52
C ILE A 453 28.11 34.67 13.75
N ALA A 454 27.66 35.92 13.64
CA ALA A 454 27.58 36.82 14.78
C ALA A 454 26.66 36.27 15.89
N PHE A 455 25.53 35.69 15.52
CA PHE A 455 24.61 35.02 16.44
C PHE A 455 25.26 33.82 17.13
N VAL A 456 26.09 33.04 16.41
CA VAL A 456 26.91 31.98 17.05
C VAL A 456 27.81 32.55 18.12
N VAL A 457 28.53 33.64 17.84
CA VAL A 457 29.43 34.27 18.85
C VAL A 457 28.66 34.60 20.12
N ILE A 458 27.45 35.14 20.00
CA ILE A 458 26.60 35.43 21.16
C ILE A 458 26.23 34.16 21.90
N LEU A 459 25.77 33.12 21.19
CA LEU A 459 25.41 31.84 21.83
C LEU A 459 26.59 31.15 22.50
N GLN A 460 27.78 31.21 21.89
CA GLN A 460 29.00 30.64 22.50
C GLN A 460 29.43 31.45 23.75
N ALA A 461 29.31 32.78 23.76
CA ALA A 461 29.57 33.60 24.94
C ALA A 461 28.59 33.25 26.08
N VAL A 462 27.29 33.10 25.76
CA VAL A 462 26.29 32.62 26.74
C VAL A 462 26.65 31.22 27.26
N SER A 463 27.11 30.32 26.38
CA SER A 463 27.56 28.98 26.76
C SER A 463 28.73 29.01 27.76
N VAL A 464 29.78 29.83 27.50
CA VAL A 464 30.91 30.00 28.41
C VAL A 464 30.43 30.52 29.77
N PHE A 465 29.62 31.59 29.78
CA PHE A 465 29.10 32.16 31.01
C PHE A 465 28.25 31.15 31.80
N ALA A 466 27.34 30.45 31.14
CA ALA A 466 26.50 29.42 31.74
C ALA A 466 27.32 28.27 32.32
N ASN A 467 28.38 27.84 31.65
CA ASN A 467 29.27 26.77 32.11
C ASN A 467 30.05 27.16 33.39
N ILE A 468 30.58 28.39 33.41
CA ILE A 468 31.29 28.91 34.59
C ILE A 468 30.33 29.04 35.77
N TYR A 469 29.14 29.55 35.56
CA TYR A 469 28.11 29.68 36.59
C TYR A 469 27.54 28.33 37.07
N GLY A 470 27.83 27.23 36.38
CA GLY A 470 27.38 25.88 36.76
C GLY A 470 26.02 25.47 36.17
N ARG A 471 25.63 26.08 35.05
CA ARG A 471 24.42 25.73 34.33
C ARG A 471 24.76 24.86 33.12
N TYR A 472 24.93 23.58 33.40
CA TYR A 472 25.41 22.61 32.43
C TYR A 472 24.50 22.45 31.21
N ASN A 473 23.22 22.20 31.45
CA ASN A 473 22.24 21.94 30.34
C ASN A 473 22.11 23.16 29.40
N LEU A 474 22.06 24.38 29.96
CA LEU A 474 21.98 25.59 29.17
C LEU A 474 23.29 25.81 28.37
N SER A 475 24.44 25.62 29.00
CA SER A 475 25.74 25.74 28.34
C SER A 475 25.87 24.80 27.15
N LYS A 476 25.61 23.51 27.37
CA LYS A 476 25.64 22.48 26.33
C LYS A 476 24.69 22.80 25.19
N THR A 477 23.45 23.19 25.52
CA THR A 477 22.44 23.55 24.51
C THR A 477 22.89 24.76 23.70
N CYS A 478 23.38 25.83 24.31
CA CYS A 478 23.85 27.04 23.61
C CYS A 478 25.05 26.74 22.71
N MET A 479 26.01 25.95 23.16
CA MET A 479 27.16 25.54 22.37
C MET A 479 26.72 24.75 21.11
N VAL A 480 25.95 23.70 21.29
CA VAL A 480 25.52 22.83 20.21
C VAL A 480 24.61 23.59 19.22
N SER A 481 23.63 24.34 19.75
CA SER A 481 22.69 25.10 18.90
C SER A 481 23.43 26.20 18.12
N GLY A 482 24.48 26.77 18.66
CA GLY A 482 25.30 27.74 17.96
C GLY A 482 25.96 27.15 16.73
N PHE A 483 26.68 26.04 16.86
CA PHE A 483 27.33 25.39 15.73
C PHE A 483 26.32 24.82 14.71
N LEU A 484 25.23 24.21 15.19
CA LEU A 484 24.13 23.73 14.35
C LEU A 484 23.56 24.87 13.52
N ASN A 485 23.32 26.03 14.14
CA ASN A 485 22.65 27.16 13.49
C ASN A 485 23.37 27.60 12.21
N VAL A 486 24.67 27.79 12.23
CA VAL A 486 25.45 28.23 11.05
C VAL A 486 25.45 27.16 9.97
N VAL A 487 25.70 25.90 10.33
CA VAL A 487 25.80 24.83 9.36
C VAL A 487 24.44 24.60 8.71
N LEU A 488 23.34 24.58 9.48
CA LEU A 488 21.98 24.46 8.93
C LEU A 488 21.61 25.66 8.05
N ALA A 489 21.95 26.87 8.45
CA ALA A 489 21.68 28.05 7.63
C ALA A 489 22.39 27.96 6.27
N ILE A 490 23.67 27.58 6.28
CA ILE A 490 24.45 27.40 5.05
C ILE A 490 23.89 26.26 4.21
N LEU A 491 23.54 25.13 4.80
CA LEU A 491 22.90 24.01 4.12
C LEU A 491 21.59 24.44 3.43
N PHE A 492 20.75 25.21 4.12
CA PHE A 492 19.47 25.66 3.57
C PHE A 492 19.66 26.73 2.48
N PHE A 493 20.57 27.68 2.63
CA PHE A 493 20.88 28.63 1.58
C PHE A 493 21.38 27.93 0.30
N TRP A 494 22.25 26.95 0.46
CA TRP A 494 22.74 26.19 -0.70
C TRP A 494 21.68 25.25 -1.28
N THR A 495 20.79 24.71 -0.47
CA THR A 495 19.66 23.94 -0.96
C THR A 495 18.77 24.80 -1.87
N ILE A 496 18.44 26.05 -1.44
CA ILE A 496 17.68 26.98 -2.26
C ILE A 496 18.46 27.30 -3.55
N ARG A 497 19.75 27.58 -3.44
CA ARG A 497 20.58 27.91 -4.60
C ARG A 497 20.62 26.77 -5.63
N LEU A 498 20.88 25.55 -5.16
CA LEU A 498 20.92 24.35 -6.03
C LEU A 498 19.54 24.05 -6.64
N LEU A 499 18.48 24.24 -5.87
CA LEU A 499 17.11 24.05 -6.36
C LEU A 499 16.76 25.08 -7.45
N ASN A 500 17.08 26.37 -7.21
CA ASN A 500 16.88 27.42 -8.20
C ASN A 500 17.62 27.14 -9.49
N GLU A 501 18.91 26.81 -9.37
CA GLU A 501 19.73 26.48 -10.52
C GLU A 501 19.17 25.27 -11.27
N SER A 502 18.72 24.25 -10.56
CA SER A 502 18.08 23.06 -11.16
C SER A 502 16.82 23.41 -11.95
N ILE A 503 15.98 24.31 -11.42
CA ILE A 503 14.74 24.75 -12.08
C ILE A 503 15.07 25.61 -13.31
N LEU A 504 16.02 26.54 -13.19
CA LEU A 504 16.42 27.41 -14.30
C LEU A 504 17.03 26.61 -15.46
N LEU A 505 17.95 25.69 -15.15
CA LEU A 505 18.56 24.80 -16.14
C LEU A 505 17.53 23.86 -16.78
N ALA A 506 16.59 23.35 -15.99
CA ALA A 506 15.51 22.54 -16.53
C ALA A 506 14.64 23.35 -17.52
N ARG A 507 14.31 24.61 -17.18
CA ARG A 507 13.58 25.52 -18.06
C ARG A 507 14.34 25.77 -19.37
N GLU A 508 15.63 26.04 -19.29
CA GLU A 508 16.49 26.30 -20.45
C GLU A 508 16.61 25.07 -21.36
N VAL A 509 16.88 23.90 -20.77
CA VAL A 509 17.10 22.66 -21.53
C VAL A 509 15.80 22.13 -22.14
N TYR A 510 14.68 22.22 -21.42
CA TYR A 510 13.41 21.68 -21.89
C TYR A 510 12.54 22.69 -22.63
N ASN A 511 12.99 23.93 -22.79
CA ASN A 511 12.32 25.02 -23.54
C ASN A 511 10.82 25.14 -23.12
N ILE A 512 10.60 25.30 -21.83
CA ILE A 512 9.25 25.36 -21.25
C ILE A 512 8.66 26.74 -21.50
N SER A 513 8.46 27.08 -22.76
CA SER A 513 7.70 28.27 -23.15
C SER A 513 6.21 27.88 -23.14
N GLY A 514 5.48 28.33 -22.16
CA GLY A 514 4.01 28.42 -22.22
C GLY A 514 3.20 27.57 -21.26
N THR A 515 3.75 26.64 -20.49
CA THR A 515 2.94 25.91 -19.50
C THR A 515 3.21 26.40 -18.07
N LYS A 516 2.25 27.12 -17.51
CA LYS A 516 2.21 27.48 -16.08
C LYS A 516 2.01 26.21 -15.24
N VAL A 517 3.04 25.37 -15.12
CA VAL A 517 3.00 24.13 -14.29
C VAL A 517 2.89 24.48 -12.81
N PHE A 518 3.52 25.59 -12.45
CA PHE A 518 3.28 26.28 -11.18
C PHE A 518 2.72 27.64 -11.53
N ASN A 519 1.69 28.11 -10.82
CA ASN A 519 1.21 29.50 -10.89
C ASN A 519 2.25 30.47 -10.26
N ILE A 520 3.50 30.24 -10.58
CA ILE A 520 4.64 31.04 -10.16
C ILE A 520 4.96 31.88 -11.36
N ASN A 521 4.60 33.17 -11.31
CA ASN A 521 4.97 34.16 -12.31
C ASN A 521 6.49 34.24 -12.37
N PHE A 522 7.08 33.53 -13.33
CA PHE A 522 8.51 33.65 -13.68
C PHE A 522 8.76 34.83 -14.66
N ASP A 523 7.76 35.69 -14.89
CA ASP A 523 7.84 36.81 -15.79
C ASP A 523 8.56 38.05 -15.25
N SER A 524 9.00 37.99 -13.97
CA SER A 524 9.89 39.02 -13.47
C SER A 524 11.35 38.65 -13.76
N ASP A 525 12.11 39.59 -14.26
CA ASP A 525 13.54 39.58 -14.63
C ASP A 525 14.47 39.15 -13.45
N ASP A 526 13.91 38.84 -12.29
CA ASP A 526 14.57 38.35 -11.08
C ASP A 526 14.62 36.81 -11.06
N SER A 527 15.80 36.29 -11.25
CA SER A 527 16.18 34.88 -11.12
C SER A 527 16.06 34.29 -9.69
N LYS A 528 15.05 34.66 -8.93
CA LYS A 528 14.86 34.26 -7.53
C LYS A 528 13.83 33.14 -7.41
N ALA A 529 14.12 32.14 -6.53
CA ALA A 529 13.11 31.15 -6.17
C ALA A 529 11.86 31.82 -5.60
N PRO A 530 10.68 31.21 -5.77
CA PRO A 530 9.47 31.71 -5.14
C PRO A 530 9.67 31.98 -3.65
N SER A 531 9.20 33.14 -3.20
CA SER A 531 9.33 33.57 -1.79
C SER A 531 8.86 32.53 -0.78
N ILE A 532 7.95 31.64 -1.20
CA ILE A 532 7.43 30.56 -0.37
C ILE A 532 8.52 29.58 0.06
N PHE A 533 9.54 29.30 -0.77
CA PHE A 533 10.65 28.42 -0.39
C PHE A 533 11.54 29.06 0.68
N TYR A 534 11.75 30.37 0.61
CA TYR A 534 12.51 31.08 1.64
C TYR A 534 11.76 31.06 2.96
N VAL A 535 10.45 31.34 2.94
CA VAL A 535 9.61 31.29 4.14
C VAL A 535 9.62 29.88 4.74
N PHE A 536 9.44 28.85 3.93
CA PHE A 536 9.46 27.46 4.38
C PHE A 536 10.80 27.08 5.03
N LEU A 537 11.92 27.46 4.42
CA LEU A 537 13.24 27.14 4.97
C LEU A 537 13.60 27.97 6.20
N ILE A 538 13.13 29.23 6.28
CA ILE A 538 13.30 30.05 7.49
C ILE A 538 12.49 29.45 8.65
N ILE A 539 11.25 29.06 8.41
CA ILE A 539 10.42 28.37 9.41
C ILE A 539 11.08 27.04 9.80
N GLY A 540 11.50 26.24 8.81
CA GLY A 540 12.19 24.98 9.04
C GLY A 540 13.47 25.14 9.85
N TRP A 541 14.30 26.13 9.52
CA TRP A 541 15.49 26.48 10.29
C TRP A 541 15.12 26.86 11.73
N PHE A 542 14.11 27.73 11.90
CA PHE A 542 13.68 28.14 13.24
C PHE A 542 13.18 26.95 14.07
N VAL A 543 12.38 26.07 13.48
CA VAL A 543 11.89 24.86 14.16
C VAL A 543 13.05 23.94 14.56
N LEU A 544 14.01 23.69 13.67
CA LEU A 544 15.19 22.87 13.97
C LEU A 544 16.10 23.49 15.04
N PHE A 545 16.30 24.81 14.99
CA PHE A 545 17.01 25.55 15.99
C PHE A 545 16.31 25.49 17.36
N ALA A 546 15.02 25.84 17.38
CA ALA A 546 14.21 25.89 18.58
C ALA A 546 14.02 24.52 19.25
N ARG A 547 13.96 23.44 18.46
CA ARG A 547 13.83 22.06 18.95
C ARG A 547 15.00 21.63 19.88
N ASN A 548 16.17 22.27 19.76
CA ASN A 548 17.28 22.00 20.66
C ASN A 548 17.08 22.60 22.07
N PHE A 549 16.21 23.63 22.18
CA PHE A 549 15.87 24.23 23.46
C PHE A 549 14.63 23.55 24.03
N TYR A 550 14.75 23.04 25.24
CA TYR A 550 13.63 22.45 25.95
C TYR A 550 12.41 23.40 26.06
N ALA A 551 12.70 24.71 26.27
CA ALA A 551 11.68 25.74 26.32
C ALA A 551 10.73 25.79 25.09
N PHE A 552 11.19 25.31 23.96
CA PHE A 552 10.36 25.22 22.75
C PHE A 552 9.20 24.22 22.92
N ARG A 553 9.41 23.14 23.70
CA ARG A 553 8.32 22.18 23.97
C ARG A 553 7.15 22.83 24.70
N LEU A 554 7.39 23.80 25.59
CA LEU A 554 6.31 24.50 26.27
C LEU A 554 5.38 25.27 25.32
N ILE A 555 5.90 25.65 24.15
CA ILE A 555 5.12 26.32 23.10
C ILE A 555 4.63 25.29 22.09
N ALA A 556 5.47 24.34 21.74
CA ALA A 556 5.16 23.35 20.71
C ALA A 556 4.14 22.29 21.17
N ASP A 557 4.22 21.83 22.44
CA ASP A 557 3.34 20.79 22.95
C ASP A 557 1.87 21.23 23.06
N PRO A 558 1.52 22.44 23.56
CA PRO A 558 0.15 22.95 23.47
C PRO A 558 -0.35 23.06 22.03
N ILE A 559 0.50 23.54 21.11
CA ILE A 559 0.12 23.64 19.69
C ILE A 559 -0.06 22.24 19.09
N LYS A 560 0.86 21.31 19.37
CA LYS A 560 0.75 19.92 18.91
C LYS A 560 -0.52 19.26 19.46
N ASN A 561 -0.78 19.42 20.75
CA ASN A 561 -1.98 18.91 21.40
C ASN A 561 -3.25 19.49 20.80
N PHE A 562 -3.28 20.80 20.57
CA PHE A 562 -4.41 21.48 19.93
C PHE A 562 -4.66 20.96 18.50
N ILE A 563 -3.59 20.76 17.72
CA ILE A 563 -3.65 20.23 16.35
C ILE A 563 -4.05 18.75 16.34
N SER A 564 -3.55 17.96 17.32
CA SER A 564 -3.77 16.51 17.40
C SER A 564 -5.00 16.13 18.21
N GLN A 565 -5.64 17.10 18.90
CA GLN A 565 -6.82 16.86 19.72
C GLN A 565 -7.94 16.28 18.87
N LYS A 566 -8.40 15.08 19.23
CA LYS A 566 -9.53 14.41 18.59
C LYS A 566 -10.82 15.16 18.93
N ARG A 567 -11.51 15.60 17.90
CA ARG A 567 -12.83 16.20 17.98
C ARG A 567 -13.80 15.26 17.31
N THR A 568 -14.78 14.78 18.07
CA THR A 568 -15.80 13.86 17.55
C THR A 568 -16.93 14.66 16.92
N ILE A 569 -17.24 14.38 15.67
CA ILE A 569 -18.39 14.92 14.93
C ILE A 569 -19.21 13.70 14.50
N GLY A 570 -20.26 13.40 15.26
CA GLY A 570 -21.03 12.16 15.11
C GLY A 570 -20.13 10.94 15.39
N ASP A 571 -20.08 10.00 14.45
CA ASP A 571 -19.26 8.78 14.57
C ASP A 571 -17.78 8.98 14.16
N PHE A 572 -17.37 10.19 13.76
CA PHE A 572 -16.01 10.44 13.28
C PHE A 572 -15.19 11.20 14.30
N SER A 573 -13.93 10.85 14.41
CA SER A 573 -12.96 11.62 15.16
C SER A 573 -12.00 12.33 14.19
N ILE A 574 -12.10 13.67 14.15
CA ILE A 574 -11.29 14.52 13.28
C ILE A 574 -10.30 15.32 14.14
N THR A 575 -9.09 15.49 13.66
CA THR A 575 -8.10 16.40 14.22
C THR A 575 -7.84 17.57 13.26
N ILE A 576 -7.39 18.71 13.74
CA ILE A 576 -6.95 19.82 12.85
C ILE A 576 -5.79 19.34 11.96
N GLY A 577 -4.90 18.51 12.52
CA GLY A 577 -3.79 17.91 11.77
C GLY A 577 -4.27 17.06 10.60
N SER A 578 -5.29 16.22 10.80
CA SER A 578 -5.86 15.41 9.72
C SER A 578 -6.53 16.24 8.62
N VAL A 579 -7.15 17.36 8.99
CA VAL A 579 -7.73 18.31 8.01
C VAL A 579 -6.64 18.99 7.18
N LEU A 580 -5.56 19.43 7.82
CA LEU A 580 -4.42 20.01 7.10
C LEU A 580 -3.76 18.99 6.16
N GLN A 581 -3.60 17.76 6.62
CA GLN A 581 -3.06 16.66 5.81
C GLN A 581 -3.98 16.31 4.63
N PHE A 582 -5.30 16.35 4.81
CA PHE A 582 -6.29 16.17 3.76
C PHE A 582 -6.04 17.15 2.60
N PHE A 583 -5.98 18.45 2.89
CA PHE A 583 -5.74 19.46 1.87
C PHE A 583 -4.33 19.34 1.25
N LEU A 584 -3.33 18.97 2.05
CA LEU A 584 -1.97 18.76 1.55
C LEU A 584 -1.92 17.59 0.56
N ILE A 585 -2.58 16.47 0.86
CA ILE A 585 -2.62 15.30 -0.04
C ILE A 585 -3.34 15.66 -1.35
N LEU A 586 -4.45 16.38 -1.29
CA LEU A 586 -5.15 16.84 -2.49
C LEU A 586 -4.28 17.76 -3.35
N TYR A 587 -3.57 18.69 -2.72
CA TYR A 587 -2.62 19.57 -3.42
C TYR A 587 -1.49 18.79 -4.08
N LEU A 588 -0.88 17.84 -3.36
CA LEU A 588 0.19 16.98 -3.89
C LEU A 588 -0.31 16.10 -5.03
N SER A 589 -1.51 15.52 -4.93
CA SER A 589 -2.11 14.73 -6.01
C SER A 589 -2.31 15.56 -7.28
N GLY A 590 -2.81 16.80 -7.13
CA GLY A 590 -2.95 17.75 -8.24
C GLY A 590 -1.60 18.11 -8.86
N MET A 591 -0.57 18.28 -8.04
CA MET A 591 0.79 18.56 -8.48
C MET A 591 1.41 17.38 -9.22
N ILE A 592 1.30 16.16 -8.68
CA ILE A 592 1.79 14.93 -9.33
C ILE A 592 1.08 14.73 -10.68
N SER A 593 -0.24 14.93 -10.72
CA SER A 593 -1.01 14.87 -11.96
C SER A 593 -0.50 15.84 -13.03
N LYS A 594 -0.13 17.07 -12.64
CA LYS A 594 0.45 18.08 -13.54
C LYS A 594 1.85 17.67 -14.01
N ILE A 595 2.70 17.16 -13.12
CA ILE A 595 4.06 16.70 -13.43
C ILE A 595 4.02 15.55 -14.44
N ILE A 596 3.17 14.54 -14.22
CA ILE A 596 3.04 13.42 -15.16
C ILE A 596 2.53 13.88 -16.52
N SER A 597 1.55 14.78 -16.53
CA SER A 597 1.06 15.38 -17.80
C SER A 597 2.16 16.14 -18.56
N PHE A 598 3.03 16.83 -17.82
CA PHE A 598 4.16 17.54 -18.41
C PHE A 598 5.16 16.56 -19.07
N PHE A 599 5.59 15.51 -18.37
CA PHE A 599 6.54 14.55 -18.94
C PHE A 599 5.96 13.77 -20.12
N ALA A 600 4.67 13.48 -20.10
CA ALA A 600 4.01 12.76 -21.18
C ALA A 600 3.70 13.63 -22.41
N SER A 601 3.47 14.94 -22.22
CA SER A 601 3.23 15.88 -23.34
C SER A 601 4.51 16.22 -24.13
N HIS A 602 5.67 16.09 -23.49
CA HIS A 602 6.93 16.56 -24.08
C HIS A 602 7.55 15.62 -25.12
N ASN A 603 7.11 14.37 -25.23
CA ASN A 603 7.60 13.41 -26.24
C ASN A 603 6.87 13.52 -27.60
N ASN A 604 6.05 14.54 -27.84
CA ASN A 604 5.08 14.59 -28.93
C ASN A 604 5.42 15.55 -30.08
N ASP A 605 6.68 15.85 -30.32
CA ASP A 605 7.04 16.46 -31.57
C ASP A 605 6.96 15.40 -32.72
N THR A 606 5.87 15.48 -33.47
CA THR A 606 5.64 15.04 -34.86
C THR A 606 5.10 13.64 -35.17
N VAL A 607 5.21 12.59 -34.33
CA VAL A 607 4.76 11.24 -34.78
C VAL A 607 3.59 10.68 -33.94
N LEU A 608 3.40 11.12 -32.71
CA LEU A 608 2.44 10.55 -31.77
C LEU A 608 1.07 11.27 -31.70
N GLN A 609 0.91 12.40 -32.35
CA GLN A 609 -0.38 13.12 -32.42
C GLN A 609 -1.44 12.35 -33.22
N LYS A 610 -1.03 11.36 -34.05
CA LYS A 610 -1.94 10.45 -34.78
C LYS A 610 -2.40 9.23 -33.94
N ALA A 611 -1.86 8.97 -32.74
CA ALA A 611 -2.07 7.71 -32.01
C ALA A 611 -2.89 7.83 -30.72
N GLY A 612 -3.75 8.82 -30.54
CA GLY A 612 -4.72 8.83 -29.43
C GLY A 612 -4.15 8.86 -27.99
N ILE A 613 -2.86 9.22 -27.80
CA ILE A 613 -2.17 9.23 -26.48
C ILE A 613 -2.79 10.25 -25.52
N GLY A 614 -3.43 11.31 -26.00
CA GLY A 614 -4.10 12.32 -25.17
C GLY A 614 -5.20 11.71 -24.25
N SER A 615 -5.89 10.67 -24.71
CA SER A 615 -6.96 10.01 -23.95
C SER A 615 -6.41 9.18 -22.76
N TRP A 616 -5.24 8.55 -22.90
CA TRP A 616 -4.59 7.79 -21.84
C TRP A 616 -4.09 8.69 -20.71
N LEU A 617 -3.58 9.87 -21.05
CA LEU A 617 -3.16 10.87 -20.08
C LEU A 617 -4.32 11.35 -19.19
N LEU A 618 -5.51 11.51 -19.78
CA LEU A 618 -6.71 11.85 -19.02
C LEU A 618 -7.05 10.77 -17.99
N LEU A 619 -6.99 9.49 -18.38
CA LEU A 619 -7.23 8.36 -17.46
C LEU A 619 -6.22 8.33 -16.32
N ILE A 620 -4.93 8.52 -16.62
CA ILE A 620 -3.88 8.57 -15.59
C ILE A 620 -4.13 9.73 -14.62
N ARG A 621 -4.50 10.91 -15.13
CA ARG A 621 -4.82 12.08 -14.29
C ARG A 621 -6.01 11.82 -13.38
N ILE A 622 -7.10 11.25 -13.90
CA ILE A 622 -8.29 10.90 -13.13
C ILE A 622 -7.90 9.89 -12.05
N SER A 623 -7.14 8.84 -12.39
CA SER A 623 -6.68 7.82 -11.44
C SER A 623 -5.86 8.43 -10.30
N ILE A 624 -4.91 9.31 -10.60
CA ILE A 624 -4.07 9.97 -9.58
C ILE A 624 -4.92 10.83 -8.64
N ILE A 625 -5.86 11.61 -9.20
CA ILE A 625 -6.73 12.47 -8.39
C ILE A 625 -7.67 11.62 -7.53
N THR A 626 -8.22 10.54 -8.08
CA THR A 626 -9.10 9.62 -7.34
C THR A 626 -8.36 8.91 -6.20
N ILE A 627 -7.17 8.36 -6.46
CA ILE A 627 -6.32 7.75 -5.43
C ILE A 627 -5.96 8.78 -4.36
N GLY A 628 -5.57 9.98 -4.77
CA GLY A 628 -5.27 11.07 -3.85
C GLY A 628 -6.45 11.48 -2.99
N LEU A 629 -7.65 11.51 -3.55
CA LEU A 629 -8.88 11.80 -2.82
C LEU A 629 -9.19 10.71 -1.78
N LEU A 630 -9.03 9.43 -2.14
CA LEU A 630 -9.22 8.32 -1.23
C LEU A 630 -8.22 8.35 -0.07
N LEU A 631 -6.94 8.60 -0.37
CA LEU A 631 -5.90 8.75 0.65
C LEU A 631 -6.19 9.96 1.56
N ALA A 632 -6.68 11.05 1.01
CA ALA A 632 -7.05 12.23 1.78
C ALA A 632 -8.20 11.91 2.76
N PHE A 633 -9.25 11.20 2.33
CA PHE A 633 -10.34 10.77 3.22
C PHE A 633 -9.88 9.77 4.28
N ALA A 634 -8.98 8.85 3.93
CA ALA A 634 -8.39 7.91 4.90
C ALA A 634 -7.67 8.64 6.04
N VAL A 635 -6.86 9.65 5.70
CA VAL A 635 -6.14 10.46 6.70
C VAL A 635 -7.10 11.35 7.52
N LEU A 636 -8.23 11.77 6.94
CA LEU A 636 -9.24 12.54 7.65
C LEU A 636 -9.96 11.71 8.73
N GLY A 637 -9.81 10.38 8.72
CA GLY A 637 -10.43 9.48 9.70
C GLY A 637 -11.83 9.00 9.30
N VAL A 638 -12.20 9.15 8.04
CA VAL A 638 -13.45 8.59 7.51
C VAL A 638 -13.35 7.06 7.53
N PRO A 639 -14.31 6.32 8.13
CA PRO A 639 -14.29 4.87 8.14
C PRO A 639 -14.27 4.33 6.72
N MET A 640 -13.23 3.55 6.42
CA MET A 640 -13.01 3.01 5.07
C MET A 640 -14.16 2.10 4.62
N ASP A 641 -14.86 1.47 5.55
CA ASP A 641 -16.02 0.62 5.26
C ASP A 641 -17.13 1.39 4.53
N ARG A 642 -17.40 2.62 4.97
CA ARG A 642 -18.41 3.48 4.31
C ARG A 642 -17.97 3.92 2.91
N LEU A 643 -16.69 4.27 2.75
CA LEU A 643 -16.12 4.59 1.44
C LEU A 643 -16.11 3.36 0.52
N THR A 644 -15.81 2.18 1.06
CA THR A 644 -15.84 0.93 0.31
C THR A 644 -17.23 0.62 -0.25
N ILE A 645 -18.30 0.87 0.52
CA ILE A 645 -19.68 0.69 0.04
C ILE A 645 -19.96 1.62 -1.13
N ILE A 646 -19.62 2.90 -1.01
CA ILE A 646 -19.83 3.90 -2.07
C ILE A 646 -19.01 3.54 -3.32
N LEU A 647 -17.74 3.18 -3.14
CA LEU A 647 -16.85 2.78 -4.22
C LEU A 647 -17.30 1.48 -4.89
N SER A 648 -17.84 0.53 -4.11
CA SER A 648 -18.38 -0.71 -4.66
C SER A 648 -19.62 -0.44 -5.51
N ALA A 649 -20.54 0.40 -5.02
CA ALA A 649 -21.71 0.80 -5.79
C ALA A 649 -21.34 1.54 -7.08
N LEU A 650 -20.37 2.49 -6.98
CA LEU A 650 -19.85 3.21 -8.12
C LEU A 650 -19.11 2.27 -9.09
N GLY A 651 -18.31 1.34 -8.56
CA GLY A 651 -17.57 0.34 -9.34
C GLY A 651 -18.51 -0.58 -10.14
N VAL A 652 -19.63 -1.01 -9.52
CA VAL A 652 -20.66 -1.79 -10.19
C VAL A 652 -21.32 -0.95 -11.32
N GLY A 653 -21.64 0.34 -11.04
CA GLY A 653 -22.22 1.23 -12.04
C GLY A 653 -21.27 1.49 -13.23
N ILE A 654 -20.00 1.77 -12.94
CA ILE A 654 -18.95 1.92 -13.97
C ILE A 654 -18.74 0.59 -14.71
N GLY A 655 -18.75 -0.55 -14.00
CA GLY A 655 -18.61 -1.88 -14.58
C GLY A 655 -19.70 -2.17 -15.63
N PHE A 656 -20.96 -1.88 -15.32
CA PHE A 656 -22.05 -1.99 -16.28
C PHE A 656 -21.89 -1.01 -17.46
N GLY A 657 -21.45 0.22 -17.19
CA GLY A 657 -21.19 1.21 -18.24
C GLY A 657 -20.04 0.82 -19.19
N LEU A 658 -19.04 0.10 -18.68
CA LEU A 658 -17.89 -0.37 -19.47
C LEU A 658 -18.03 -1.78 -20.03
N GLN A 659 -19.10 -2.50 -19.71
CA GLN A 659 -19.31 -3.89 -20.08
C GLN A 659 -19.08 -4.16 -21.58
N SER A 660 -19.66 -3.32 -22.43
CA SER A 660 -19.49 -3.44 -23.89
C SER A 660 -18.04 -3.22 -24.34
N LEU A 661 -17.33 -2.28 -23.72
CA LEU A 661 -15.94 -2.01 -24.04
C LEU A 661 -15.04 -3.18 -23.63
N VAL A 662 -15.26 -3.72 -22.42
CA VAL A 662 -14.52 -4.89 -21.92
C VAL A 662 -14.80 -6.11 -22.78
N ASN A 663 -16.06 -6.35 -23.15
CA ASN A 663 -16.42 -7.46 -24.05
C ASN A 663 -15.68 -7.36 -25.38
N ASN A 664 -15.65 -6.19 -26.00
CA ASN A 664 -14.95 -5.97 -27.27
C ASN A 664 -13.43 -6.14 -27.15
N LEU A 665 -12.84 -5.71 -26.03
CA LEU A 665 -11.41 -5.88 -25.75
C LEU A 665 -11.06 -7.38 -25.60
N VAL A 666 -11.82 -8.11 -24.78
CA VAL A 666 -11.64 -9.56 -24.55
C VAL A 666 -11.82 -10.32 -25.87
N SER A 667 -12.86 -9.98 -26.64
CA SER A 667 -13.09 -10.56 -27.97
C SER A 667 -11.93 -10.29 -28.92
N GLY A 668 -11.36 -9.08 -28.90
CA GLY A 668 -10.16 -8.76 -29.67
C GLY A 668 -8.93 -9.59 -29.29
N LEU A 669 -8.75 -9.84 -28.01
CA LEU A 669 -7.70 -10.75 -27.52
C LEU A 669 -7.95 -12.19 -28.01
N ILE A 670 -9.18 -12.71 -27.89
CA ILE A 670 -9.55 -14.06 -28.35
C ILE A 670 -9.28 -14.19 -29.85
N ILE A 671 -9.72 -13.21 -30.66
CA ILE A 671 -9.48 -13.20 -32.12
C ILE A 671 -7.96 -13.25 -32.41
N SER A 672 -7.15 -12.52 -31.62
CA SER A 672 -5.69 -12.47 -31.81
C SER A 672 -5.01 -13.81 -31.45
N PHE A 673 -5.52 -14.53 -30.44
CA PHE A 673 -4.98 -15.82 -30.01
C PHE A 673 -5.48 -16.98 -30.85
N GLU A 674 -6.80 -17.14 -31.01
CA GLU A 674 -7.43 -18.26 -31.71
C GLU A 674 -7.41 -18.09 -33.23
N LYS A 675 -7.27 -16.86 -33.70
CA LYS A 675 -7.19 -16.50 -35.13
C LYS A 675 -8.31 -17.13 -35.97
N PRO A 676 -9.58 -16.98 -35.60
CA PRO A 676 -10.68 -17.41 -36.43
C PRO A 676 -10.72 -16.63 -37.78
N VAL A 677 -10.16 -15.41 -37.75
CA VAL A 677 -9.92 -14.57 -38.92
C VAL A 677 -8.54 -13.96 -38.85
N ASN A 678 -7.91 -13.80 -40.02
CA ASN A 678 -6.63 -13.11 -40.18
C ASN A 678 -6.81 -11.88 -41.09
N VAL A 679 -5.84 -10.97 -40.99
CA VAL A 679 -5.79 -9.83 -41.92
C VAL A 679 -5.55 -10.38 -43.34
N GLY A 680 -6.40 -9.98 -44.28
CA GLY A 680 -6.36 -10.45 -45.67
C GLY A 680 -7.42 -11.55 -45.98
N ASP A 681 -8.09 -12.14 -44.96
CA ASP A 681 -9.16 -13.12 -45.19
C ASP A 681 -10.40 -12.46 -45.81
N VAL A 682 -11.05 -13.17 -46.71
CA VAL A 682 -12.39 -12.84 -47.19
C VAL A 682 -13.41 -13.44 -46.28
N VAL A 683 -14.18 -12.59 -45.62
CA VAL A 683 -15.13 -13.00 -44.59
C VAL A 683 -16.50 -12.38 -44.80
N GLU A 684 -17.52 -13.04 -44.24
CA GLU A 684 -18.86 -12.50 -44.11
C GLU A 684 -19.24 -12.54 -42.62
N ILE A 685 -19.58 -11.37 -42.07
CA ILE A 685 -19.92 -11.20 -40.66
C ILE A 685 -21.19 -10.36 -40.56
N GLY A 686 -22.26 -10.95 -40.01
CA GLY A 686 -23.54 -10.24 -39.84
C GLY A 686 -24.10 -9.69 -41.14
N GLY A 687 -23.95 -10.43 -42.29
CA GLY A 687 -24.43 -10.02 -43.61
C GLY A 687 -23.52 -9.03 -44.35
N GLN A 688 -22.38 -8.64 -43.77
CA GLN A 688 -21.36 -7.79 -44.44
C GLN A 688 -20.24 -8.68 -44.96
N SER A 689 -20.01 -8.65 -46.30
CA SER A 689 -18.93 -9.41 -46.91
C SER A 689 -17.78 -8.49 -47.34
N GLY A 690 -16.56 -8.94 -47.12
CA GLY A 690 -15.38 -8.17 -47.52
C GLY A 690 -14.07 -8.79 -47.05
N THR A 691 -12.96 -8.08 -47.31
CA THR A 691 -11.61 -8.50 -46.90
C THR A 691 -11.24 -7.83 -45.58
N VAL A 692 -10.73 -8.60 -44.59
CA VAL A 692 -10.26 -8.06 -43.32
C VAL A 692 -9.03 -7.20 -43.54
N LYS A 693 -9.14 -5.90 -43.29
CA LYS A 693 -8.07 -4.89 -43.47
C LYS A 693 -7.18 -4.78 -42.24
N SER A 694 -7.78 -4.78 -41.06
CA SER A 694 -7.06 -4.71 -39.77
C SER A 694 -7.90 -5.24 -38.62
N ILE A 695 -7.24 -5.76 -37.61
CA ILE A 695 -7.83 -6.21 -36.35
C ILE A 695 -7.26 -5.36 -35.26
N GLY A 696 -8.09 -4.51 -34.63
CA GLY A 696 -7.72 -3.63 -33.53
C GLY A 696 -8.13 -4.19 -32.18
N PHE A 697 -7.86 -3.48 -31.11
CA PHE A 697 -8.19 -3.91 -29.75
C PHE A 697 -9.71 -4.06 -29.50
N ARG A 698 -10.53 -3.19 -30.09
CA ARG A 698 -11.98 -3.20 -29.85
C ARG A 698 -12.82 -3.50 -31.10
N SER A 699 -12.25 -3.33 -32.30
CA SER A 699 -12.97 -3.46 -33.55
C SER A 699 -12.06 -3.96 -34.67
N SER A 700 -12.63 -4.72 -35.58
CA SER A 700 -12.00 -5.14 -36.83
C SER A 700 -12.55 -4.32 -37.99
N VAL A 701 -11.73 -4.07 -38.99
CA VAL A 701 -12.10 -3.31 -40.18
C VAL A 701 -12.14 -4.25 -41.37
N ILE A 702 -13.27 -4.25 -42.10
CA ILE A 702 -13.48 -5.05 -43.31
C ILE A 702 -13.65 -4.08 -44.48
N ALA A 703 -12.82 -4.26 -45.53
CA ALA A 703 -12.97 -3.55 -46.80
C ALA A 703 -13.97 -4.31 -47.69
N THR A 704 -15.10 -3.68 -48.01
CA THR A 704 -16.12 -4.28 -48.88
C THR A 704 -15.72 -4.15 -50.35
N GLY A 705 -16.31 -4.98 -51.19
CA GLY A 705 -16.14 -4.92 -52.67
C GLY A 705 -16.61 -3.60 -53.29
N LEU A 706 -17.40 -2.80 -52.59
CA LEU A 706 -17.89 -1.48 -53.01
C LEU A 706 -16.93 -0.34 -52.64
N GLY A 707 -15.80 -0.65 -52.00
CA GLY A 707 -14.78 0.34 -51.63
C GLY A 707 -15.00 1.03 -50.28
N SER A 708 -15.99 0.60 -49.48
CA SER A 708 -16.22 1.11 -48.11
C SER A 708 -15.52 0.26 -47.06
N ASP A 709 -15.01 0.92 -46.01
CA ASP A 709 -14.48 0.26 -44.81
C ASP A 709 -15.61 0.10 -43.75
N VAL A 710 -15.96 -1.12 -43.42
CA VAL A 710 -16.95 -1.45 -42.36
C VAL A 710 -16.21 -1.74 -41.08
N ILE A 711 -16.50 -0.96 -40.00
CA ILE A 711 -15.91 -1.14 -38.67
C ILE A 711 -16.85 -2.00 -37.85
N ILE A 712 -16.43 -3.22 -37.54
CA ILE A 712 -17.21 -4.20 -36.76
C ILE A 712 -16.61 -4.32 -35.36
N PRO A 713 -17.39 -4.09 -34.26
CA PRO A 713 -16.94 -4.40 -32.91
C PRO A 713 -16.51 -5.87 -32.80
N ASN A 714 -15.40 -6.13 -32.11
CA ASN A 714 -14.84 -7.47 -32.00
C ASN A 714 -15.80 -8.47 -31.34
N GLY A 715 -16.64 -8.00 -30.38
CA GLY A 715 -17.71 -8.80 -29.82
C GLY A 715 -18.69 -9.32 -30.88
N ASN A 716 -19.01 -8.52 -31.86
CA ASN A 716 -19.89 -8.93 -32.94
C ASN A 716 -19.25 -9.94 -33.90
N VAL A 717 -17.91 -9.86 -34.07
CA VAL A 717 -17.18 -10.85 -34.88
C VAL A 717 -17.22 -12.23 -34.27
N LEU A 718 -17.20 -12.35 -32.93
CA LEU A 718 -17.25 -13.64 -32.22
C LEU A 718 -18.67 -14.12 -31.90
N ASN A 719 -19.62 -13.21 -31.65
CA ASN A 719 -20.98 -13.54 -31.25
C ASN A 719 -21.90 -13.84 -32.44
N ASN A 720 -21.59 -13.31 -33.65
CA ASN A 720 -22.33 -13.57 -34.85
C ASN A 720 -21.74 -14.77 -35.63
N ASN A 721 -22.53 -15.34 -36.50
CA ASN A 721 -22.02 -16.33 -37.44
C ASN A 721 -20.96 -15.68 -38.34
N LEU A 722 -19.76 -16.22 -38.25
CA LEU A 722 -18.63 -15.82 -39.07
C LEU A 722 -18.41 -16.84 -40.17
N VAL A 723 -18.53 -16.44 -41.42
CA VAL A 723 -18.16 -17.26 -42.59
C VAL A 723 -16.78 -16.77 -43.08
N ASN A 724 -15.76 -17.61 -42.93
CA ASN A 724 -14.42 -17.32 -43.47
C ASN A 724 -14.19 -18.16 -44.73
N TRP A 725 -14.13 -17.48 -45.86
CA TRP A 725 -13.99 -18.11 -47.18
C TRP A 725 -12.55 -18.50 -47.55
N THR A 726 -11.58 -18.04 -46.79
CA THR A 726 -10.16 -18.17 -47.15
C THR A 726 -9.29 -18.83 -46.08
N ARG A 727 -9.90 -19.26 -44.94
CA ARG A 727 -9.12 -19.80 -43.81
C ARG A 727 -8.34 -21.08 -44.17
N ASP A 728 -9.01 -22.07 -44.73
CA ASP A 728 -8.42 -23.39 -45.06
C ASP A 728 -8.33 -23.64 -46.57
N ASN A 729 -9.21 -23.03 -47.33
CA ASN A 729 -9.29 -23.18 -48.78
C ASN A 729 -9.92 -21.92 -49.40
N SER A 730 -9.28 -21.37 -50.42
CA SER A 730 -9.80 -20.18 -51.11
C SER A 730 -10.77 -20.49 -52.26
N SER A 731 -11.18 -21.73 -52.42
CA SER A 731 -12.07 -22.14 -53.50
C SER A 731 -13.54 -21.82 -53.22
N LYS A 732 -14.26 -21.41 -54.23
CA LYS A 732 -15.71 -21.10 -54.17
C LYS A 732 -16.50 -21.88 -55.22
N SER A 733 -17.62 -22.52 -54.77
CA SER A 733 -18.58 -23.11 -55.70
C SER A 733 -19.29 -22.05 -56.47
N ILE A 734 -19.43 -22.25 -57.75
CA ILE A 734 -20.17 -21.43 -58.72
C ILE A 734 -21.25 -22.25 -59.30
N ASP A 735 -22.48 -21.76 -59.25
CA ASP A 735 -23.63 -22.34 -59.82
C ASP A 735 -24.13 -21.44 -60.95
N ILE A 736 -24.32 -22.01 -62.12
CA ILE A 736 -24.91 -21.33 -63.28
C ILE A 736 -26.14 -22.15 -63.74
N ILE A 737 -27.26 -21.47 -63.82
CA ILE A 737 -28.52 -22.09 -64.29
C ILE A 737 -28.68 -21.77 -65.73
N VAL A 738 -28.95 -22.81 -66.55
CA VAL A 738 -29.20 -22.74 -68.00
C VAL A 738 -30.53 -23.38 -68.32
N SER A 739 -31.47 -22.60 -68.85
CA SER A 739 -32.78 -23.09 -69.22
C SER A 739 -32.78 -23.58 -70.66
N VAL A 740 -33.15 -24.82 -70.85
CA VAL A 740 -33.11 -25.51 -72.11
C VAL A 740 -34.54 -25.81 -72.55
N ALA A 741 -34.92 -25.54 -73.84
CA ALA A 741 -36.23 -25.84 -74.33
C ALA A 741 -36.46 -27.36 -74.46
N HIS A 742 -37.76 -27.78 -74.38
CA HIS A 742 -38.17 -29.18 -74.59
C HIS A 742 -37.83 -29.62 -76.00
N GLY A 743 -37.38 -30.86 -76.20
CA GLY A 743 -36.96 -31.40 -77.49
C GLY A 743 -35.48 -31.21 -77.80
N THR A 744 -34.76 -30.51 -77.07
CA THR A 744 -33.27 -30.37 -77.20
C THR A 744 -32.58 -31.67 -76.75
N ASP A 745 -31.52 -32.06 -77.42
CA ASP A 745 -30.67 -33.18 -77.01
C ASP A 745 -29.89 -32.82 -75.71
N LEU A 746 -30.52 -33.11 -74.58
CA LEU A 746 -30.00 -32.85 -73.26
C LEU A 746 -28.63 -33.50 -73.01
N GLN A 747 -28.37 -34.65 -73.60
CA GLN A 747 -27.08 -35.35 -73.45
C GLN A 747 -25.91 -34.55 -74.03
N LYS A 748 -26.11 -33.97 -75.23
CA LYS A 748 -25.12 -33.09 -75.85
C LYS A 748 -24.91 -31.83 -75.08
N VAL A 749 -26.00 -31.17 -74.63
CA VAL A 749 -25.87 -29.94 -73.77
C VAL A 749 -25.13 -30.21 -72.48
N ILE A 750 -25.48 -31.31 -71.77
CA ILE A 750 -24.81 -31.70 -70.54
C ILE A 750 -23.33 -32.00 -70.77
N GLN A 751 -22.97 -32.65 -71.87
CA GLN A 751 -21.59 -32.95 -72.21
C GLN A 751 -20.80 -31.68 -72.46
N VAL A 752 -21.34 -30.72 -73.21
CA VAL A 752 -20.71 -29.41 -73.47
C VAL A 752 -20.52 -28.63 -72.16
N LEU A 753 -21.60 -28.54 -71.40
CA LEU A 753 -21.56 -27.85 -70.12
C LEU A 753 -20.50 -28.43 -69.10
N LYS A 754 -20.32 -29.76 -69.09
CA LYS A 754 -19.31 -30.41 -68.30
C LYS A 754 -17.88 -30.14 -68.77
N GLN A 755 -17.65 -29.93 -70.05
CA GLN A 755 -16.32 -29.74 -70.64
C GLN A 755 -15.80 -28.29 -70.46
N LEU A 756 -16.71 -27.29 -70.54
CA LEU A 756 -16.35 -25.88 -70.56
C LEU A 756 -15.56 -25.42 -69.36
N PRO A 757 -15.97 -25.70 -68.09
CA PRO A 757 -15.19 -25.26 -66.95
C PRO A 757 -13.79 -25.90 -66.86
N GLY A 758 -13.60 -27.10 -67.46
CA GLY A 758 -12.32 -27.79 -67.46
C GLY A 758 -11.26 -27.16 -68.39
N GLN A 759 -11.62 -26.21 -69.25
CA GLN A 759 -10.76 -25.49 -70.16
C GLN A 759 -10.14 -24.24 -69.53
N ASP A 760 -10.69 -23.79 -68.44
CA ASP A 760 -10.17 -22.62 -67.64
C ASP A 760 -9.29 -23.09 -66.49
N ASP A 761 -8.02 -22.67 -66.52
CA ASP A 761 -7.03 -23.01 -65.49
C ASP A 761 -7.34 -22.48 -64.09
N ARG A 762 -8.26 -21.52 -63.96
CA ARG A 762 -8.77 -20.96 -62.69
C ARG A 762 -9.86 -21.83 -62.03
N VAL A 763 -10.34 -22.86 -62.75
CA VAL A 763 -11.31 -23.82 -62.22
C VAL A 763 -10.58 -25.04 -61.65
N LEU A 764 -11.10 -25.56 -60.55
CA LEU A 764 -10.59 -26.74 -59.88
C LEU A 764 -10.85 -27.99 -60.71
N LYS A 765 -9.84 -28.84 -60.84
CA LYS A 765 -10.03 -30.19 -61.48
C LYS A 765 -10.77 -31.20 -60.58
N PHE A 766 -10.76 -30.92 -59.28
CA PHE A 766 -11.49 -31.70 -58.27
C PHE A 766 -12.09 -30.77 -57.26
N PRO A 767 -13.40 -30.86 -56.84
CA PRO A 767 -14.42 -31.73 -57.47
C PRO A 767 -14.65 -31.40 -58.96
N ARG A 768 -14.95 -32.41 -59.76
CA ARG A 768 -15.22 -32.25 -61.21
C ARG A 768 -16.50 -31.44 -61.43
N PRO A 769 -16.60 -30.63 -62.46
CA PRO A 769 -17.82 -29.95 -62.81
C PRO A 769 -18.99 -30.94 -62.96
N VAL A 770 -20.11 -30.62 -62.37
CA VAL A 770 -21.33 -31.47 -62.34
C VAL A 770 -22.46 -30.67 -63.01
N VAL A 771 -23.22 -31.29 -63.81
CA VAL A 771 -24.49 -30.76 -64.36
C VAL A 771 -25.61 -31.56 -63.79
N LEU A 772 -26.55 -30.90 -63.12
CA LEU A 772 -27.74 -31.44 -62.50
C LEU A 772 -28.97 -30.88 -63.16
N ILE A 773 -30.03 -31.63 -63.31
CA ILE A 773 -31.34 -31.12 -63.69
C ILE A 773 -31.94 -30.51 -62.41
N LYS A 774 -32.11 -29.18 -62.40
CA LYS A 774 -32.59 -28.42 -61.24
C LYS A 774 -34.08 -28.42 -61.13
N ASP A 775 -34.72 -28.20 -62.29
CA ASP A 775 -36.19 -28.08 -62.38
C ASP A 775 -36.74 -28.49 -63.78
N TYR A 776 -37.97 -29.00 -63.87
CA TYR A 776 -38.63 -29.39 -65.10
C TYR A 776 -39.92 -28.57 -65.22
N LYS A 777 -39.85 -27.48 -65.99
CA LYS A 777 -40.94 -26.54 -66.19
C LYS A 777 -41.75 -26.89 -67.46
N GLU A 778 -42.89 -26.27 -67.65
CA GLU A 778 -43.80 -26.55 -68.81
C GLU A 778 -43.11 -26.38 -70.19
N ASN A 779 -42.24 -25.36 -70.30
CA ASN A 779 -41.60 -25.02 -71.62
C ASN A 779 -40.07 -25.23 -71.59
N THR A 780 -39.45 -25.38 -70.44
CA THR A 780 -37.99 -25.43 -70.28
C THR A 780 -37.60 -26.45 -69.27
N ILE A 781 -36.36 -26.95 -69.39
CA ILE A 781 -35.67 -27.76 -68.39
C ILE A 781 -34.47 -26.92 -67.85
N ASP A 782 -34.42 -26.68 -66.53
CA ASP A 782 -33.34 -25.91 -65.94
C ASP A 782 -32.21 -26.86 -65.57
N LEU A 783 -31.03 -26.65 -66.19
CA LEU A 783 -29.79 -27.34 -65.88
C LEU A 783 -28.94 -26.45 -64.99
N GLN A 784 -28.47 -27.01 -63.86
CA GLN A 784 -27.56 -26.34 -62.96
C GLN A 784 -26.13 -26.87 -63.18
N LEU A 785 -25.26 -26.04 -63.75
CA LEU A 785 -23.82 -26.31 -63.85
C LEU A 785 -23.18 -25.85 -62.59
N GLN A 786 -22.58 -26.80 -61.82
CA GLN A 786 -21.84 -26.52 -60.63
C GLN A 786 -20.36 -26.85 -60.83
N PHE A 787 -19.50 -25.90 -60.51
CA PHE A 787 -18.06 -26.07 -60.57
C PHE A 787 -17.36 -25.15 -59.51
N TRP A 788 -16.08 -25.36 -59.29
CA TRP A 788 -15.37 -24.67 -58.21
C TRP A 788 -14.24 -23.78 -58.81
N ALA A 789 -14.28 -22.47 -58.46
CA ALA A 789 -13.18 -21.61 -58.75
C ALA A 789 -12.05 -21.86 -57.72
N LYS A 790 -10.79 -21.85 -58.18
CA LYS A 790 -9.60 -22.00 -57.30
C LYS A 790 -9.46 -20.87 -56.33
N ASN A 791 -9.86 -19.66 -56.70
CA ASN A 791 -9.71 -18.48 -55.90
C ASN A 791 -11.03 -17.69 -55.78
N ILE A 792 -11.49 -17.50 -54.56
CA ILE A 792 -12.72 -16.73 -54.29
C ILE A 792 -12.63 -15.30 -54.81
N ARG A 793 -11.47 -14.70 -54.95
CA ARG A 793 -11.32 -13.33 -55.45
C ARG A 793 -11.60 -13.19 -56.93
N GLU A 794 -11.46 -14.29 -57.71
CA GLU A 794 -11.61 -14.35 -59.13
C GLU A 794 -12.95 -14.98 -59.58
N TRP A 795 -13.76 -15.47 -58.60
CA TRP A 795 -14.95 -16.25 -58.93
C TRP A 795 -15.95 -15.56 -59.88
N ALA A 796 -16.08 -14.22 -59.71
CA ALA A 796 -17.00 -13.41 -60.54
C ALA A 796 -16.50 -13.31 -61.96
N ALA A 797 -15.20 -13.11 -62.17
CA ALA A 797 -14.57 -13.08 -63.50
C ALA A 797 -14.68 -14.46 -64.18
N VAL A 798 -14.30 -15.54 -63.42
CA VAL A 798 -14.43 -16.91 -63.91
C VAL A 798 -15.89 -17.25 -64.32
N LYS A 799 -16.86 -16.83 -63.46
CA LYS A 799 -18.28 -17.02 -63.77
C LYS A 799 -18.66 -16.32 -65.09
N SER A 800 -18.24 -15.08 -65.25
CA SER A 800 -18.51 -14.30 -66.48
C SER A 800 -17.87 -14.92 -67.71
N ASP A 801 -16.59 -15.32 -67.59
CA ASP A 801 -15.88 -15.93 -68.74
C ASP A 801 -16.49 -17.29 -69.15
N ILE A 802 -16.91 -18.11 -68.16
CA ILE A 802 -17.59 -19.37 -68.46
C ILE A 802 -18.96 -19.11 -69.10
N ILE A 803 -19.74 -18.11 -68.68
CA ILE A 803 -20.99 -17.74 -69.36
C ILE A 803 -20.74 -17.32 -70.81
N LEU A 804 -19.70 -16.54 -71.05
CA LEU A 804 -19.35 -16.15 -72.46
C LEU A 804 -18.92 -17.38 -73.27
N ALA A 805 -18.16 -18.30 -72.70
CA ALA A 805 -17.72 -19.53 -73.38
C ALA A 805 -18.95 -20.45 -73.63
N MET A 806 -19.90 -20.44 -72.71
CA MET A 806 -21.21 -21.19 -72.94
C MET A 806 -21.99 -20.62 -74.08
N ASP A 807 -22.13 -19.27 -74.19
CA ASP A 807 -22.83 -18.65 -75.33
C ASP A 807 -22.16 -19.00 -76.64
N SER A 808 -20.82 -18.92 -76.72
CA SER A 808 -20.04 -19.27 -77.90
C SER A 808 -20.20 -20.77 -78.26
N ALA A 809 -20.20 -21.67 -77.29
CA ALA A 809 -20.36 -23.09 -77.50
C ALA A 809 -21.82 -23.46 -77.95
N PHE A 810 -22.80 -22.76 -77.38
CA PHE A 810 -24.20 -22.95 -77.76
C PHE A 810 -24.48 -22.46 -79.18
N GLN A 811 -23.90 -21.38 -79.64
CA GLN A 811 -23.94 -20.93 -80.98
C GLN A 811 -23.34 -21.98 -81.96
N ALA A 812 -22.21 -22.60 -81.60
CA ALA A 812 -21.54 -23.62 -82.42
C ALA A 812 -22.36 -24.90 -82.58
N ILE A 813 -23.24 -25.26 -81.69
CA ILE A 813 -24.15 -26.41 -81.76
C ILE A 813 -25.57 -26.05 -82.21
N HIS A 814 -25.79 -24.80 -82.75
CA HIS A 814 -27.01 -24.23 -83.19
C HIS A 814 -28.14 -24.31 -82.13
N PHE A 815 -27.77 -24.16 -80.87
CA PHE A 815 -28.71 -24.22 -79.73
C PHE A 815 -29.03 -22.77 -79.24
N ARG A 816 -30.31 -22.48 -79.09
CA ARG A 816 -30.84 -21.27 -78.53
C ARG A 816 -31.38 -21.59 -77.12
N PRO A 817 -30.88 -20.88 -76.11
CA PRO A 817 -31.41 -21.03 -74.75
C PRO A 817 -32.85 -20.62 -74.72
N GLY A 818 -33.71 -21.34 -73.94
CA GLY A 818 -35.16 -21.05 -73.89
C GLY A 818 -35.39 -19.64 -73.38
N ASN A 819 -36.36 -18.92 -74.02
CA ASN A 819 -36.70 -17.56 -73.56
C ASN A 819 -37.29 -17.64 -72.17
N HIS A 820 -36.64 -16.98 -71.23
CA HIS A 820 -37.30 -16.55 -69.99
C HIS A 820 -38.29 -15.44 -70.42
N GLU A 821 -39.53 -15.60 -70.29
CA GLU A 821 -40.49 -14.51 -70.16
C GLU A 821 -40.14 -13.86 -68.78
N ILE A 822 -39.85 -12.58 -68.83
CA ILE A 822 -39.52 -11.72 -67.68
C ILE A 822 -40.72 -11.60 -66.80
#